data_ac9bb5971a9d3d1afcfaa96e01394e54
#
_entry.id   ac9bb5971a9d3d1afcfaa96e01394e54
#
_cell.length_a   1.000
_cell.length_b   1.000
_cell.length_c   1.000
_cell.angle_alpha   90.00
_cell.angle_beta   90.00
_cell.angle_gamma   90.00
#
_symmetry.space_group_name_H-M   'P 1'
#
loop_
_entity.id
_entity.type
_entity.pdbx_description
1 polymer ?
#
loop_
_entity_poly.entity_id
_entity_poly.type
_entity_poly.pdbx_seq_one_letter_code
_entity_poly.pdbx_strand_id
1 'polypeptide(L)'
;MKFRFPIVIIDEDFRSENTSGLGIRALAEAIEGEGYEVMGATSYGDLSQFAQQQSRASAFILSIDDEEFTPGPDLDPAVLNLRNFIEEVRRKNADVPIYVYGETKTSRHLPNDILRELHGFIHMFEDTPEFVARHIIREAKSYLESVQPPFFKALLDYAEDGSYSWHCPGHSGGVAFLKSPVGQMYHQFYGENMLRADVCNAVEELGQLLDHNGAIGESERNEARIFNADHCFFVTNGTSTSNKMVWHHTVAPDDVVVVDRNCHKSVLHAIIMTGAVPVFLKPTRNHYGIIGPIPQSEFEPSAIQAKIKANPLLKGVDSKKVKPRVLTLTQSTYDGVLYNTETIKKMLDGYVANLHFDEAWLPHAAFHPFYGTYHSMGKKRERPVHSVVYATQSIHKLLAGISQASHVLVQDSQKTKLDRHLFNEAYLMHTSTSPQYSIIASCDVAAAMMEPPGGTALVEESIAEALDFRRAMRKVDEEYGKDWWFKVWGPDDLVDDGIGRADRWVIKGSGKSSKWHGFGKLADGFNMLDPIKATIVTPGLDLDGKFDKAGIPASIVTKFLAEHGVIVEKTGLYSFFIMFTIGITKGRWNSLLTALQQFKDDYDRNQPMWRILPEFCQKHRAYERMGLRDLCQHVHTLYAKYDIARLTTDMYLSDLTPAMKPSDAYAQIAHRNTERVPVDDLEGRITTSLVTPYPPGIPLLIPGEVFNKKIVDYLKFAREFNLQCPGFETDIHGLVEEVGVDGKKSYFADCVKV
;
A
#
# COMPACT_ATOMS: atom_id res chain seq x y z
N MET A 1 29.23 3.53 -9.78
CA MET A 1 28.97 2.05 -9.85
C MET A 1 28.37 1.75 -11.21
N LYS A 2 29.12 1.07 -12.07
CA LYS A 2 28.60 0.74 -13.39
C LYS A 2 27.74 -0.50 -13.28
N PHE A 3 26.42 -0.35 -13.40
CA PHE A 3 25.51 -1.49 -13.45
C PHE A 3 25.76 -2.30 -14.70
N ARG A 4 25.88 -3.62 -14.54
CA ARG A 4 26.04 -4.59 -15.62
C ARG A 4 24.98 -5.65 -15.43
N PHE A 5 23.85 -5.47 -16.13
CA PHE A 5 22.84 -6.51 -16.18
C PHE A 5 23.14 -7.47 -17.32
N PRO A 6 22.71 -8.73 -17.23
CA PRO A 6 23.00 -9.72 -18.25
C PRO A 6 22.40 -9.33 -19.61
N ILE A 7 23.07 -9.79 -20.67
CA ILE A 7 22.53 -9.80 -22.04
C ILE A 7 21.95 -11.18 -22.27
N VAL A 8 20.68 -11.22 -22.69
CA VAL A 8 19.95 -12.47 -22.90
C VAL A 8 20.06 -12.86 -24.37
N ILE A 9 20.51 -14.07 -24.65
CA ILE A 9 20.58 -14.64 -26.01
C ILE A 9 19.60 -15.82 -26.09
N ILE A 10 18.72 -15.79 -27.08
CA ILE A 10 17.79 -16.88 -27.36
C ILE A 10 18.08 -17.41 -28.74
N ASP A 11 18.63 -18.64 -28.79
CA ASP A 11 19.07 -19.29 -30.01
C ASP A 11 19.00 -20.81 -29.84
N GLU A 12 18.29 -21.52 -30.69
CA GLU A 12 18.10 -22.98 -30.62
C GLU A 12 19.44 -23.71 -30.65
N ASP A 13 20.41 -23.17 -31.39
CA ASP A 13 21.75 -23.70 -31.53
C ASP A 13 22.71 -23.24 -30.44
N PHE A 14 22.33 -22.44 -29.47
CA PHE A 14 23.21 -21.88 -28.45
C PHE A 14 24.09 -22.96 -27.74
N ARG A 15 23.54 -24.16 -27.58
CA ARG A 15 24.24 -25.32 -27.00
C ARG A 15 24.77 -26.33 -28.04
N SER A 16 24.54 -26.08 -29.32
CA SER A 16 24.90 -26.95 -30.41
C SER A 16 26.40 -26.77 -30.81
N GLU A 17 27.04 -27.81 -31.35
CA GLU A 17 28.39 -27.75 -31.88
C GLU A 17 28.44 -27.50 -33.40
N ASN A 18 27.32 -27.16 -34.00
CA ASN A 18 27.23 -26.78 -35.42
C ASN A 18 27.80 -25.36 -35.66
N THR A 19 27.87 -24.94 -36.89
CA THR A 19 28.48 -23.66 -37.29
C THR A 19 27.70 -22.49 -36.71
N SER A 20 26.37 -22.56 -36.64
CA SER A 20 25.52 -21.54 -36.07
C SER A 20 25.78 -21.40 -34.56
N GLY A 21 25.77 -22.51 -33.82
CA GLY A 21 26.05 -22.53 -32.40
C GLY A 21 27.44 -22.03 -32.03
N LEU A 22 28.46 -22.33 -32.88
CA LEU A 22 29.80 -21.77 -32.71
C LEU A 22 29.82 -20.26 -32.91
N GLY A 23 29.09 -19.73 -33.89
CA GLY A 23 29.00 -18.29 -34.16
C GLY A 23 28.37 -17.51 -33.01
N ILE A 24 27.23 -17.99 -32.52
CA ILE A 24 26.53 -17.29 -31.41
C ILE A 24 27.31 -17.39 -30.09
N ARG A 25 28.01 -18.50 -29.83
CA ARG A 25 28.89 -18.61 -28.66
C ARG A 25 30.13 -17.71 -28.75
N ALA A 26 30.70 -17.53 -29.93
CA ALA A 26 31.80 -16.59 -30.12
C ALA A 26 31.33 -15.14 -29.80
N LEU A 27 30.10 -14.76 -30.15
CA LEU A 27 29.51 -13.48 -29.75
C LEU A 27 29.30 -13.42 -28.24
N ALA A 28 28.80 -14.48 -27.61
CA ALA A 28 28.64 -14.56 -26.17
C ALA A 28 29.95 -14.39 -25.43
N GLU A 29 31.00 -15.12 -25.86
CA GLU A 29 32.35 -15.00 -25.30
C GLU A 29 32.96 -13.60 -25.47
N ALA A 30 32.69 -12.92 -26.60
CA ALA A 30 33.11 -11.54 -26.81
C ALA A 30 32.42 -10.57 -25.87
N ILE A 31 31.11 -10.77 -25.61
CA ILE A 31 30.31 -9.98 -24.63
C ILE A 31 30.85 -10.23 -23.21
N GLU A 32 31.09 -11.46 -22.83
CA GLU A 32 31.68 -11.83 -21.53
C GLU A 32 33.09 -11.28 -21.34
N GLY A 33 33.91 -11.25 -22.40
CA GLY A 33 35.20 -10.62 -22.41
C GLY A 33 35.19 -9.12 -22.08
N GLU A 34 34.12 -8.42 -22.39
CA GLU A 34 33.88 -7.02 -22.02
C GLU A 34 33.26 -6.88 -20.61
N GLY A 35 33.03 -7.99 -19.89
CA GLY A 35 32.62 -8.07 -18.51
C GLY A 35 31.10 -7.98 -18.30
N TYR A 36 30.31 -8.35 -19.27
CA TYR A 36 28.87 -8.57 -19.15
C TYR A 36 28.57 -10.06 -19.02
N GLU A 37 27.62 -10.40 -18.13
CA GLU A 37 27.11 -11.77 -18.05
C GLU A 37 26.21 -12.05 -19.25
N VAL A 38 26.35 -13.25 -19.84
CA VAL A 38 25.49 -13.73 -20.91
C VAL A 38 24.57 -14.83 -20.38
N MET A 39 23.29 -14.70 -20.62
CA MET A 39 22.29 -15.72 -20.31
C MET A 39 21.76 -16.32 -21.61
N GLY A 40 22.17 -17.57 -21.90
CA GLY A 40 21.78 -18.31 -23.08
C GLY A 40 20.56 -19.20 -22.85
N ALA A 41 19.53 -19.09 -23.70
CA ALA A 41 18.37 -19.97 -23.78
C ALA A 41 18.27 -20.61 -25.15
N THR A 42 17.73 -21.83 -25.25
CA THR A 42 17.56 -22.55 -26.51
C THR A 42 16.15 -22.45 -27.10
N SER A 43 15.19 -21.87 -26.34
CA SER A 43 13.85 -21.66 -26.84
C SER A 43 13.17 -20.47 -26.18
N TYR A 44 12.18 -19.89 -26.83
CA TYR A 44 11.30 -18.86 -26.25
C TYR A 44 10.45 -19.42 -25.09
N GLY A 45 10.20 -20.74 -25.05
CA GLY A 45 9.46 -21.41 -23.96
C GLY A 45 10.24 -21.53 -22.65
N ASP A 46 11.57 -21.57 -22.71
CA ASP A 46 12.45 -21.61 -21.53
C ASP A 46 12.37 -20.30 -20.71
N LEU A 47 11.83 -19.26 -21.32
CA LEU A 47 11.67 -17.93 -20.70
C LEU A 47 10.68 -17.87 -19.57
N SER A 48 9.75 -18.83 -19.44
CA SER A 48 8.92 -18.92 -18.24
C SER A 48 9.74 -19.12 -16.98
N GLN A 49 10.92 -19.74 -17.08
CA GLN A 49 11.93 -19.81 -16.03
C GLN A 49 12.71 -18.51 -15.86
N PHE A 50 12.80 -17.70 -16.92
CA PHE A 50 13.50 -16.42 -16.96
C PHE A 50 12.57 -15.20 -16.72
N ALA A 51 11.27 -15.37 -16.52
CA ALA A 51 10.32 -14.26 -16.37
C ALA A 51 10.72 -13.26 -15.25
N GLN A 52 11.35 -13.74 -14.18
CA GLN A 52 11.97 -12.88 -13.17
C GLN A 52 13.29 -12.26 -13.62
N GLN A 53 13.95 -12.82 -14.61
CA GLN A 53 15.23 -12.37 -15.13
C GLN A 53 15.08 -11.41 -16.32
N GLN A 54 13.93 -11.41 -17.01
CA GLN A 54 13.63 -10.46 -18.07
C GLN A 54 13.70 -9.00 -17.60
N SER A 55 13.32 -8.73 -16.36
CA SER A 55 13.43 -7.40 -15.75
C SER A 55 14.87 -6.94 -15.47
N ARG A 56 15.86 -7.85 -15.61
CA ARG A 56 17.27 -7.57 -15.38
C ARG A 56 18.09 -7.58 -16.67
N ALA A 57 17.49 -7.85 -17.82
CA ALA A 57 18.20 -7.83 -19.09
C ALA A 57 18.59 -6.41 -19.48
N SER A 58 19.83 -6.20 -19.90
CA SER A 58 20.28 -4.95 -20.51
C SER A 58 20.16 -4.93 -22.03
N ALA A 59 20.00 -6.09 -22.67
CA ALA A 59 19.65 -6.27 -24.08
C ALA A 59 19.17 -7.70 -24.32
N PHE A 60 18.44 -7.90 -25.42
CA PHE A 60 18.05 -9.20 -25.94
C PHE A 60 18.63 -9.41 -27.33
N ILE A 61 19.12 -10.62 -27.58
CA ILE A 61 19.56 -11.10 -28.91
C ILE A 61 18.72 -12.34 -29.21
N LEU A 62 17.89 -12.26 -30.23
CA LEU A 62 16.90 -13.26 -30.57
C LEU A 62 17.23 -13.87 -31.94
N SER A 63 17.40 -15.17 -32.03
CA SER A 63 17.61 -15.81 -33.34
C SER A 63 16.30 -16.22 -34.00
N ILE A 64 16.36 -16.28 -35.31
CA ILE A 64 15.29 -16.85 -36.17
C ILE A 64 15.92 -17.92 -37.02
N ASP A 65 15.45 -19.15 -36.90
CA ASP A 65 15.88 -20.24 -37.75
C ASP A 65 15.27 -20.18 -39.16
N ASP A 66 16.11 -20.44 -40.14
CA ASP A 66 15.84 -20.26 -41.58
C ASP A 66 15.39 -21.54 -42.31
N GLU A 67 15.26 -22.68 -41.61
CA GLU A 67 15.13 -23.97 -42.29
C GLU A 67 13.79 -24.16 -43.04
N GLU A 68 12.72 -23.44 -42.71
CA GLU A 68 11.43 -23.52 -43.42
C GLU A 68 10.66 -22.19 -43.44
N PHE A 69 11.16 -21.18 -44.16
CA PHE A 69 10.34 -19.99 -44.43
C PHE A 69 9.20 -20.35 -45.39
N THR A 70 8.00 -20.57 -44.89
CA THR A 70 6.80 -20.72 -45.72
C THR A 70 6.35 -19.34 -46.23
N PRO A 71 6.02 -19.21 -47.55
CA PRO A 71 5.56 -17.93 -48.08
C PRO A 71 4.22 -17.52 -47.50
N GLY A 72 4.23 -16.53 -46.65
CA GLY A 72 3.08 -15.92 -46.03
C GLY A 72 3.45 -15.34 -44.65
N PRO A 73 3.72 -14.04 -44.52
CA PRO A 73 4.34 -13.44 -43.34
C PRO A 73 3.52 -13.55 -42.07
N ASP A 74 2.26 -13.88 -42.12
CA ASP A 74 1.36 -13.92 -40.93
C ASP A 74 1.17 -15.34 -40.36
N LEU A 75 1.78 -16.37 -40.95
CA LEU A 75 1.54 -17.76 -40.56
C LEU A 75 2.81 -18.54 -40.22
N ASP A 76 4.00 -17.93 -40.30
CA ASP A 76 5.26 -18.60 -39.93
C ASP A 76 5.38 -18.73 -38.40
N PRO A 77 5.48 -19.94 -37.85
CA PRO A 77 5.57 -20.15 -36.41
C PRO A 77 6.78 -19.44 -35.76
N ALA A 78 7.92 -19.34 -36.42
CA ALA A 78 9.12 -18.67 -35.90
C ALA A 78 8.88 -17.15 -35.76
N VAL A 79 8.27 -16.53 -36.79
CA VAL A 79 7.88 -15.11 -36.78
C VAL A 79 6.84 -14.84 -35.70
N LEU A 80 5.86 -15.74 -35.53
CA LEU A 80 4.82 -15.61 -34.49
C LEU A 80 5.43 -15.72 -33.09
N ASN A 81 6.33 -16.66 -32.85
CA ASN A 81 7.02 -16.81 -31.57
C ASN A 81 7.86 -15.57 -31.24
N LEU A 82 8.60 -15.04 -32.21
CA LEU A 82 9.37 -13.81 -32.06
C LEU A 82 8.46 -12.63 -31.74
N ARG A 83 7.35 -12.46 -32.46
CA ARG A 83 6.37 -11.39 -32.22
C ARG A 83 5.81 -11.47 -30.81
N ASN A 84 5.32 -12.63 -30.38
CA ASN A 84 4.76 -12.84 -29.04
C ASN A 84 5.79 -12.53 -27.94
N PHE A 85 7.04 -12.92 -28.15
CA PHE A 85 8.12 -12.62 -27.21
C PHE A 85 8.39 -11.12 -27.13
N ILE A 86 8.53 -10.43 -28.25
CA ILE A 86 8.75 -8.98 -28.30
C ILE A 86 7.58 -8.26 -27.62
N GLU A 87 6.33 -8.64 -27.89
CA GLU A 87 5.15 -8.06 -27.25
C GLU A 87 5.18 -8.26 -25.72
N GLU A 88 5.58 -9.42 -25.25
CA GLU A 88 5.71 -9.68 -23.81
C GLU A 88 6.79 -8.81 -23.17
N VAL A 89 7.95 -8.66 -23.80
CA VAL A 89 9.02 -7.78 -23.33
C VAL A 89 8.54 -6.33 -23.32
N ARG A 90 7.93 -5.85 -24.40
CA ARG A 90 7.43 -4.47 -24.55
C ARG A 90 6.31 -4.14 -23.57
N ARG A 91 5.53 -5.12 -23.16
CA ARG A 91 4.49 -4.94 -22.14
C ARG A 91 5.08 -4.55 -20.78
N LYS A 92 6.30 -5.00 -20.48
CA LYS A 92 7.00 -4.73 -19.20
C LYS A 92 8.07 -3.65 -19.32
N ASN A 93 8.71 -3.55 -20.49
CA ASN A 93 9.85 -2.68 -20.72
C ASN A 93 9.84 -2.16 -22.16
N ALA A 94 9.49 -0.89 -22.34
CA ALA A 94 9.39 -0.28 -23.65
C ALA A 94 10.74 -0.07 -24.33
N ASP A 95 11.82 0.15 -23.58
CA ASP A 95 13.06 0.74 -24.07
C ASP A 95 14.24 -0.21 -24.14
N VAL A 96 14.14 -1.42 -23.57
CA VAL A 96 15.26 -2.37 -23.58
C VAL A 96 15.68 -2.72 -25.02
N PRO A 97 16.99 -2.67 -25.36
CA PRO A 97 17.46 -3.01 -26.71
C PRO A 97 17.15 -4.47 -27.09
N ILE A 98 16.56 -4.64 -28.26
CA ILE A 98 16.27 -5.94 -28.85
C ILE A 98 16.94 -6.03 -30.22
N TYR A 99 17.71 -7.07 -30.41
CA TYR A 99 18.38 -7.42 -31.66
C TYR A 99 17.88 -8.75 -32.18
N VAL A 100 17.79 -8.88 -33.49
CA VAL A 100 17.59 -10.18 -34.15
C VAL A 100 18.91 -10.62 -34.75
N TYR A 101 19.25 -11.89 -34.57
CA TYR A 101 20.43 -12.54 -35.09
C TYR A 101 20.01 -13.59 -36.14
N GLY A 102 20.57 -13.53 -37.33
CA GLY A 102 20.22 -14.47 -38.41
C GLY A 102 20.94 -14.19 -39.70
N GLU A 103 20.63 -14.98 -40.76
CA GLU A 103 21.14 -14.76 -42.10
C GLU A 103 20.54 -13.52 -42.78
N THR A 104 21.28 -12.97 -43.74
CA THR A 104 20.84 -11.79 -44.53
C THR A 104 19.49 -11.99 -45.22
N LYS A 105 19.16 -13.22 -45.60
CA LYS A 105 17.86 -13.56 -46.23
C LYS A 105 16.69 -13.35 -45.26
N THR A 106 16.86 -13.69 -43.98
CA THR A 106 15.83 -13.62 -42.94
C THR A 106 15.39 -12.18 -42.71
N SER A 107 16.31 -11.22 -42.72
CA SER A 107 16.00 -9.81 -42.46
C SER A 107 14.99 -9.22 -43.49
N ARG A 108 14.96 -9.76 -44.73
CA ARG A 108 14.05 -9.31 -45.80
C ARG A 108 12.61 -9.81 -45.64
N HIS A 109 12.41 -10.82 -44.80
CA HIS A 109 11.11 -11.46 -44.61
C HIS A 109 10.44 -11.05 -43.28
N LEU A 110 11.13 -10.26 -42.44
CA LEU A 110 10.54 -9.77 -41.18
C LEU A 110 9.44 -8.74 -41.44
N PRO A 111 8.27 -8.88 -40.83
CA PRO A 111 7.19 -7.90 -40.90
C PRO A 111 7.61 -6.53 -40.34
N ASN A 112 7.01 -5.47 -40.92
CA ASN A 112 7.32 -4.09 -40.52
C ASN A 112 7.00 -3.77 -39.05
N ASP A 113 6.03 -4.42 -38.44
CA ASP A 113 5.68 -4.28 -37.01
C ASP A 113 6.83 -4.77 -36.13
N ILE A 114 7.41 -5.92 -36.44
CA ILE A 114 8.60 -6.44 -35.71
C ILE A 114 9.80 -5.53 -35.95
N LEU A 115 10.10 -5.15 -37.21
CA LEU A 115 11.26 -4.31 -37.52
C LEU A 115 11.27 -2.98 -36.76
N ARG A 116 10.11 -2.42 -36.42
CA ARG A 116 9.98 -1.16 -35.65
C ARG A 116 10.36 -1.32 -34.18
N GLU A 117 10.28 -2.53 -33.67
CA GLU A 117 10.59 -2.85 -32.26
C GLU A 117 12.08 -3.21 -32.05
N LEU A 118 12.82 -3.42 -33.15
CA LEU A 118 14.23 -3.83 -33.08
C LEU A 118 15.17 -2.62 -33.03
N HIS A 119 16.24 -2.78 -32.26
CA HIS A 119 17.40 -1.85 -32.28
C HIS A 119 18.38 -2.17 -33.39
N GLY A 120 18.36 -3.38 -33.91
CA GLY A 120 19.16 -3.78 -35.03
C GLY A 120 19.00 -5.25 -35.42
N PHE A 121 19.55 -5.58 -36.58
CA PHE A 121 19.69 -6.94 -37.08
C PHE A 121 21.18 -7.28 -37.16
N ILE A 122 21.58 -8.39 -36.55
CA ILE A 122 22.95 -8.91 -36.57
C ILE A 122 23.04 -9.97 -37.63
N HIS A 123 23.80 -9.67 -38.67
CA HIS A 123 24.00 -10.63 -39.78
C HIS A 123 25.08 -11.66 -39.38
N MET A 124 24.71 -12.92 -39.41
CA MET A 124 25.56 -14.04 -39.09
C MET A 124 26.80 -14.04 -40.00
N PHE A 125 28.00 -14.12 -39.45
CA PHE A 125 29.29 -14.19 -40.13
C PHE A 125 29.70 -12.98 -41.01
N GLU A 126 28.97 -11.84 -40.98
CA GLU A 126 29.36 -10.65 -41.74
C GLU A 126 30.35 -9.75 -40.96
N ASP A 127 30.10 -9.58 -39.64
CA ASP A 127 30.96 -8.79 -38.77
C ASP A 127 31.72 -9.67 -37.72
N THR A 128 32.78 -9.12 -37.15
CA THR A 128 33.51 -9.85 -36.09
C THR A 128 32.70 -9.82 -34.78
N PRO A 129 32.68 -10.91 -33.98
CA PRO A 129 31.97 -10.98 -32.71
C PRO A 129 32.34 -9.84 -31.77
N GLU A 130 33.58 -9.42 -31.73
CA GLU A 130 34.09 -8.34 -30.87
C GLU A 130 33.51 -6.96 -31.28
N PHE A 131 33.32 -6.72 -32.57
CA PHE A 131 32.73 -5.49 -33.08
C PHE A 131 31.23 -5.42 -32.69
N VAL A 132 30.51 -6.50 -32.94
CA VAL A 132 29.11 -6.65 -32.64
C VAL A 132 28.88 -6.52 -31.12
N ALA A 133 29.71 -7.22 -30.30
CA ALA A 133 29.63 -7.13 -28.84
C ALA A 133 29.76 -5.70 -28.34
N ARG A 134 30.77 -4.95 -28.85
CA ARG A 134 30.94 -3.53 -28.45
C ARG A 134 29.76 -2.64 -28.84
N HIS A 135 29.13 -2.91 -29.99
CA HIS A 135 27.94 -2.18 -30.41
C HIS A 135 26.77 -2.42 -29.45
N ILE A 136 26.46 -3.69 -29.16
CA ILE A 136 25.38 -4.09 -28.24
C ILE A 136 25.62 -3.53 -26.83
N ILE A 137 26.86 -3.64 -26.32
CA ILE A 137 27.23 -3.14 -25.01
C ILE A 137 27.09 -1.62 -24.91
N ARG A 138 27.39 -0.88 -25.96
CA ARG A 138 27.19 0.58 -25.99
C ARG A 138 25.70 0.93 -25.82
N GLU A 139 24.83 0.26 -26.56
CA GLU A 139 23.39 0.50 -26.46
C GLU A 139 22.84 0.02 -25.09
N ALA A 140 23.30 -1.12 -24.59
CA ALA A 140 22.95 -1.60 -23.25
C ALA A 140 23.35 -0.60 -22.15
N LYS A 141 24.54 0.02 -22.25
CA LYS A 141 24.98 1.09 -21.33
C LYS A 141 24.06 2.31 -21.44
N SER A 142 23.80 2.77 -22.67
CA SER A 142 22.94 3.93 -22.92
C SER A 142 21.53 3.70 -22.34
N TYR A 143 20.99 2.50 -22.54
CA TYR A 143 19.70 2.11 -21.94
C TYR A 143 19.75 2.15 -20.40
N LEU A 144 20.74 1.52 -19.76
CA LEU A 144 20.86 1.51 -18.30
C LEU A 144 21.06 2.91 -17.70
N GLU A 145 21.70 3.83 -18.44
CA GLU A 145 21.81 5.23 -18.03
C GLU A 145 20.48 5.99 -18.20
N SER A 146 19.70 5.65 -19.22
CA SER A 146 18.43 6.32 -19.50
C SER A 146 17.30 5.98 -18.52
N VAL A 147 17.33 4.78 -17.93
CA VAL A 147 16.30 4.34 -16.96
C VAL A 147 16.54 4.84 -15.54
N GLN A 148 17.69 5.46 -15.27
CA GLN A 148 17.97 6.04 -13.95
C GLN A 148 17.18 7.34 -13.75
N PRO A 149 16.33 7.42 -12.72
CA PRO A 149 15.61 8.66 -12.45
C PRO A 149 16.54 9.73 -11.88
N PRO A 150 16.19 11.03 -12.00
CA PRO A 150 17.11 12.15 -11.83
C PRO A 150 17.84 12.20 -10.50
N PHE A 151 17.12 12.07 -9.39
CA PHE A 151 17.73 12.16 -8.07
C PHE A 151 18.58 10.92 -7.73
N PHE A 152 18.08 9.73 -8.05
CA PHE A 152 18.82 8.50 -7.80
C PHE A 152 20.14 8.48 -8.61
N LYS A 153 20.12 8.97 -9.85
CA LYS A 153 21.31 9.13 -10.67
C LYS A 153 22.33 10.09 -10.01
N ALA A 154 21.88 11.26 -9.61
CA ALA A 154 22.75 12.24 -8.93
C ALA A 154 23.35 11.67 -7.62
N LEU A 155 22.55 10.93 -6.85
CA LEU A 155 23.01 10.29 -5.61
C LEU A 155 24.05 9.20 -5.86
N LEU A 156 23.90 8.42 -6.94
CA LEU A 156 24.90 7.42 -7.37
C LEU A 156 26.22 8.10 -7.76
N ASP A 157 26.15 9.14 -8.58
CA ASP A 157 27.33 9.88 -9.04
C ASP A 157 28.09 10.47 -7.84
N TYR A 158 27.37 11.07 -6.88
CA TYR A 158 27.97 11.58 -5.64
C TYR A 158 28.61 10.47 -4.79
N ALA A 159 27.93 9.34 -4.62
CA ALA A 159 28.46 8.22 -3.82
C ALA A 159 29.74 7.61 -4.43
N GLU A 160 29.94 7.72 -5.75
CA GLU A 160 31.11 7.25 -6.48
C GLU A 160 32.27 8.25 -6.54
N ASP A 161 31.99 9.54 -6.47
CA ASP A 161 32.96 10.62 -6.64
C ASP A 161 34.08 10.58 -5.56
N GLY A 162 33.80 9.96 -4.42
CA GLY A 162 34.82 9.76 -3.38
C GLY A 162 35.21 11.06 -2.64
N SER A 163 34.39 12.09 -2.73
CA SER A 163 34.60 13.38 -2.07
C SER A 163 34.65 13.25 -0.55
N TYR A 164 35.57 14.00 0.10
CA TYR A 164 35.64 14.04 1.56
C TYR A 164 34.55 14.92 2.15
N SER A 165 33.62 14.33 2.89
CA SER A 165 32.56 15.09 3.57
C SER A 165 33.05 15.72 4.87
N TRP A 166 32.95 17.07 4.97
CA TRP A 166 33.18 17.86 6.17
C TRP A 166 31.85 18.41 6.75
N HIS A 167 30.75 17.87 6.31
CA HIS A 167 29.39 18.20 6.71
C HIS A 167 28.72 17.03 7.44
N CYS A 168 27.54 17.25 8.01
CA CYS A 168 26.71 16.15 8.55
C CYS A 168 26.21 15.23 7.41
N PRO A 169 25.90 13.96 7.69
CA PRO A 169 25.94 13.29 9.01
C PRO A 169 27.35 13.00 9.53
N GLY A 170 27.49 12.97 10.87
CA GLY A 170 28.79 12.84 11.54
C GLY A 170 29.49 11.48 11.36
N HIS A 171 28.85 10.51 10.71
CA HIS A 171 29.50 9.22 10.39
C HIS A 171 30.41 9.29 9.16
N SER A 172 30.38 10.40 8.40
CA SER A 172 31.29 10.66 7.27
C SER A 172 31.35 9.50 6.29
N GLY A 173 30.25 9.19 5.59
CA GLY A 173 30.15 8.06 4.66
C GLY A 173 30.31 6.69 5.31
N GLY A 174 30.05 6.58 6.62
CA GLY A 174 30.15 5.33 7.38
C GLY A 174 31.45 5.10 8.14
N VAL A 175 32.50 5.92 7.91
CA VAL A 175 33.82 5.74 8.53
C VAL A 175 33.75 5.73 10.07
N ALA A 176 32.86 6.50 10.69
CA ALA A 176 32.71 6.53 12.12
C ALA A 176 32.30 5.17 12.72
N PHE A 177 31.49 4.40 11.99
CA PHE A 177 31.05 3.06 12.41
C PHE A 177 32.20 2.07 12.47
N LEU A 178 33.21 2.21 11.61
CA LEU A 178 34.37 1.33 11.58
C LEU A 178 35.30 1.48 12.80
N LYS A 179 35.09 2.50 13.64
CA LYS A 179 35.92 2.79 14.82
C LYS A 179 35.57 1.98 16.08
N SER A 180 34.55 1.13 16.02
CA SER A 180 34.17 0.28 17.14
C SER A 180 33.59 -1.06 16.66
N PRO A 181 33.66 -2.14 17.46
CA PRO A 181 33.11 -3.45 17.09
C PRO A 181 31.61 -3.41 16.77
N VAL A 182 30.80 -2.73 17.57
CA VAL A 182 29.34 -2.60 17.36
C VAL A 182 29.05 -1.78 16.08
N GLY A 183 29.86 -0.75 15.83
CA GLY A 183 29.77 0.03 14.59
C GLY A 183 30.14 -0.79 13.36
N GLN A 184 31.16 -1.64 13.44
CA GLN A 184 31.53 -2.55 12.36
C GLN A 184 30.40 -3.54 12.02
N MET A 185 29.69 -4.08 13.03
CA MET A 185 28.51 -4.92 12.81
C MET A 185 27.41 -4.15 12.05
N TYR A 186 27.15 -2.91 12.44
CA TYR A 186 26.19 -2.04 11.77
C TYR A 186 26.58 -1.75 10.31
N HIS A 187 27.85 -1.40 10.07
CA HIS A 187 28.40 -1.15 8.74
C HIS A 187 28.31 -2.38 7.84
N GLN A 188 28.68 -3.56 8.38
CA GLN A 188 28.57 -4.81 7.65
C GLN A 188 27.13 -5.16 7.26
N PHE A 189 26.17 -4.90 8.18
CA PHE A 189 24.76 -5.19 7.96
C PHE A 189 24.13 -4.29 6.88
N TYR A 190 24.37 -2.98 6.94
CA TYR A 190 23.77 -2.05 5.99
C TYR A 190 24.58 -1.89 4.68
N GLY A 191 25.86 -2.11 4.71
CA GLY A 191 26.77 -1.94 3.58
C GLY A 191 27.20 -0.48 3.35
N GLU A 192 28.29 -0.33 2.62
CA GLU A 192 28.94 0.97 2.37
C GLU A 192 28.03 1.94 1.59
N ASN A 193 27.34 1.45 0.56
CA ASN A 193 26.53 2.30 -0.31
C ASN A 193 25.39 3.00 0.43
N MET A 194 24.73 2.30 1.37
CA MET A 194 23.69 2.90 2.18
C MET A 194 24.23 4.05 3.04
N LEU A 195 25.42 3.89 3.58
CA LEU A 195 26.06 4.89 4.46
C LEU A 195 26.67 6.05 3.66
N ARG A 196 27.19 5.81 2.45
CA ARG A 196 27.64 6.88 1.56
C ARG A 196 26.50 7.69 0.98
N ALA A 197 25.35 7.07 0.73
CA ALA A 197 24.15 7.76 0.27
C ALA A 197 23.43 8.55 1.37
N ASP A 198 23.83 8.39 2.64
CA ASP A 198 23.28 9.18 3.75
C ASP A 198 24.06 10.50 3.87
N VAL A 199 23.56 11.50 3.19
CA VAL A 199 24.15 12.85 3.05
C VAL A 199 23.15 13.92 3.46
N CYS A 200 23.51 15.17 3.33
CA CYS A 200 22.65 16.30 3.65
C CYS A 200 22.63 17.36 2.54
N ASN A 201 21.82 18.39 2.75
CA ASN A 201 21.63 19.51 1.84
C ASN A 201 22.87 20.39 1.59
N ALA A 202 24.03 20.08 2.18
CA ALA A 202 25.28 20.75 1.87
C ALA A 202 25.87 20.34 0.50
N VAL A 203 25.37 19.24 -0.09
CA VAL A 203 25.80 18.76 -1.40
C VAL A 203 24.93 19.42 -2.47
N GLU A 204 25.47 20.42 -3.15
CA GLU A 204 24.72 21.27 -4.09
C GLU A 204 24.19 20.51 -5.30
N GLU A 205 24.95 19.53 -5.80
CA GLU A 205 24.60 18.69 -6.97
C GLU A 205 23.33 17.84 -6.75
N LEU A 206 23.02 17.51 -5.50
CA LEU A 206 21.84 16.73 -5.16
C LEU A 206 20.56 17.57 -5.11
N GLY A 207 20.70 18.89 -4.98
CA GLY A 207 19.57 19.78 -4.73
C GLY A 207 19.08 19.72 -3.28
N GLN A 208 18.06 20.50 -2.99
CA GLN A 208 17.52 20.65 -1.64
C GLN A 208 16.03 20.30 -1.59
N LEU A 209 15.65 19.40 -0.70
CA LEU A 209 14.25 19.01 -0.51
C LEU A 209 13.40 20.20 -0.02
N LEU A 210 13.95 21.03 0.86
CA LEU A 210 13.22 22.17 1.45
C LEU A 210 12.91 23.28 0.44
N ASP A 211 13.70 23.37 -0.64
CA ASP A 211 13.55 24.37 -1.71
C ASP A 211 12.97 23.75 -2.99
N HIS A 212 12.80 22.43 -3.02
CA HIS A 212 12.29 21.69 -4.19
C HIS A 212 13.08 21.99 -5.48
N ASN A 213 14.42 22.07 -5.37
CA ASN A 213 15.31 22.44 -6.47
C ASN A 213 16.30 21.32 -6.84
N GLY A 214 17.12 21.55 -7.86
CA GLY A 214 18.13 20.61 -8.34
C GLY A 214 17.53 19.27 -8.76
N ALA A 215 18.28 18.19 -8.58
CA ALA A 215 17.88 16.84 -8.95
C ALA A 215 16.62 16.39 -8.21
N ILE A 216 16.44 16.78 -6.94
CA ILE A 216 15.21 16.50 -6.17
C ILE A 216 14.00 17.15 -6.85
N GLY A 217 14.10 18.43 -7.20
CA GLY A 217 13.02 19.15 -7.87
C GLY A 217 12.71 18.60 -9.27
N GLU A 218 13.70 18.06 -9.98
CA GLU A 218 13.50 17.35 -11.24
C GLU A 218 12.73 16.06 -11.04
N SER A 219 13.10 15.28 -10.03
CA SER A 219 12.39 14.04 -9.67
C SER A 219 10.95 14.31 -9.24
N GLU A 220 10.68 15.36 -8.45
CA GLU A 220 9.30 15.73 -8.10
C GLU A 220 8.47 16.11 -9.34
N ARG A 221 9.05 16.82 -10.31
CA ARG A 221 8.36 17.12 -11.59
C ARG A 221 8.12 15.86 -12.41
N ASN A 222 9.08 14.95 -12.46
CA ASN A 222 8.94 13.69 -13.15
C ASN A 222 7.85 12.81 -12.50
N GLU A 223 7.86 12.71 -11.18
CA GLU A 223 6.83 11.97 -10.44
C GLU A 223 5.44 12.58 -10.62
N ALA A 224 5.31 13.91 -10.58
CA ALA A 224 4.05 14.59 -10.89
C ALA A 224 3.51 14.19 -12.27
N ARG A 225 4.38 14.12 -13.28
CA ARG A 225 4.03 13.67 -14.64
C ARG A 225 3.56 12.21 -14.65
N ILE A 226 4.30 11.32 -13.99
CA ILE A 226 3.98 9.87 -13.93
C ILE A 226 2.63 9.64 -13.24
N PHE A 227 2.37 10.34 -12.13
CA PHE A 227 1.13 10.23 -11.35
C PHE A 227 0.00 11.15 -11.87
N ASN A 228 0.21 11.85 -12.99
CA ASN A 228 -0.76 12.76 -13.61
C ASN A 228 -1.24 13.89 -12.68
N ALA A 229 -0.34 14.40 -11.86
CA ALA A 229 -0.53 15.58 -11.04
C ALA A 229 0.12 16.82 -11.68
N ASP A 230 -0.27 18.03 -11.23
CA ASP A 230 0.42 19.27 -11.60
C ASP A 230 1.65 19.50 -10.72
N HIS A 231 1.56 19.08 -9.46
CA HIS A 231 2.63 19.21 -8.48
C HIS A 231 2.79 17.93 -7.68
N CYS A 232 4.04 17.61 -7.39
CA CYS A 232 4.44 16.58 -6.44
C CYS A 232 5.43 17.17 -5.44
N PHE A 233 5.33 16.73 -4.18
CA PHE A 233 6.26 17.07 -3.10
C PHE A 233 6.63 15.79 -2.37
N PHE A 234 7.89 15.43 -2.36
CA PHE A 234 8.37 14.27 -1.61
C PHE A 234 8.28 14.51 -0.11
N VAL A 235 7.87 13.50 0.62
CA VAL A 235 7.76 13.54 2.08
C VAL A 235 8.48 12.35 2.69
N THR A 236 9.46 12.62 3.55
CA THR A 236 10.34 11.61 4.15
C THR A 236 9.87 11.11 5.51
N ASN A 237 8.66 11.47 5.92
CA ASN A 237 8.11 11.09 7.23
C ASN A 237 6.68 10.52 7.13
N GLY A 238 6.40 9.83 6.02
CA GLY A 238 5.15 9.11 5.75
C GLY A 238 3.95 10.01 5.51
N THR A 239 2.86 9.41 5.04
CA THR A 239 1.60 10.11 4.79
C THR A 239 1.02 10.77 6.04
N SER A 240 1.40 10.32 7.24
CA SER A 240 1.07 11.03 8.49
C SER A 240 1.53 12.49 8.48
N THR A 241 2.66 12.77 7.86
CA THR A 241 3.19 14.12 7.69
C THR A 241 2.59 14.79 6.46
N SER A 242 2.45 14.07 5.34
CA SER A 242 1.79 14.59 4.14
C SER A 242 0.39 15.15 4.44
N ASN A 243 -0.41 14.43 5.24
CA ASN A 243 -1.74 14.90 5.68
C ASN A 243 -1.66 16.21 6.45
N LYS A 244 -0.70 16.36 7.37
CA LYS A 244 -0.52 17.58 8.16
C LYS A 244 -0.09 18.77 7.31
N MET A 245 0.77 18.55 6.31
CA MET A 245 1.18 19.59 5.35
C MET A 245 -0.01 20.14 4.58
N VAL A 246 -0.85 19.26 4.00
CA VAL A 246 -2.07 19.66 3.30
C VAL A 246 -2.99 20.47 4.22
N TRP A 247 -3.16 20.02 5.45
CA TRP A 247 -4.03 20.68 6.41
C TRP A 247 -3.51 22.05 6.83
N HIS A 248 -2.22 22.21 7.17
CA HIS A 248 -1.66 23.50 7.53
C HIS A 248 -1.63 24.52 6.37
N HIS A 249 -1.62 24.03 5.13
CA HIS A 249 -1.78 24.89 3.98
C HIS A 249 -3.23 25.34 3.75
N THR A 250 -4.20 24.49 4.07
CA THR A 250 -5.59 24.70 3.64
C THR A 250 -6.54 25.12 4.77
N VAL A 251 -6.15 24.99 6.04
CA VAL A 251 -7.03 25.14 7.20
C VAL A 251 -6.42 26.08 8.23
N ALA A 252 -7.23 27.00 8.74
CA ALA A 252 -6.92 27.92 9.82
C ALA A 252 -7.79 27.65 11.06
N PRO A 253 -7.46 28.24 12.24
CA PRO A 253 -8.29 28.11 13.42
C PRO A 253 -9.75 28.54 13.16
N ASP A 254 -10.68 27.79 13.74
CA ASP A 254 -12.14 27.95 13.61
C ASP A 254 -12.74 27.64 12.22
N ASP A 255 -11.91 27.27 11.24
CA ASP A 255 -12.45 26.81 9.96
C ASP A 255 -13.26 25.52 10.14
N VAL A 256 -14.40 25.45 9.45
CA VAL A 256 -15.20 24.24 9.39
C VAL A 256 -14.65 23.31 8.34
N VAL A 257 -14.44 22.06 8.72
CA VAL A 257 -13.88 21.00 7.87
C VAL A 257 -14.79 19.77 7.86
N VAL A 258 -14.84 19.10 6.72
CA VAL A 258 -15.60 17.85 6.55
C VAL A 258 -14.61 16.68 6.53
N VAL A 259 -14.83 15.69 7.38
CA VAL A 259 -13.84 14.62 7.59
C VAL A 259 -14.53 13.27 7.67
N ASP A 260 -13.95 12.28 7.00
CA ASP A 260 -14.29 10.87 7.19
C ASP A 260 -14.03 10.46 8.64
N ARG A 261 -15.02 9.91 9.35
CA ARG A 261 -14.83 9.43 10.72
C ARG A 261 -13.88 8.22 10.81
N ASN A 262 -13.62 7.54 9.70
CA ASN A 262 -12.64 6.49 9.55
C ASN A 262 -11.24 7.02 9.18
N CYS A 263 -10.97 8.29 9.31
CA CYS A 263 -9.69 8.88 8.94
C CYS A 263 -8.54 8.37 9.82
N HIS A 264 -7.34 8.37 9.25
CA HIS A 264 -6.12 8.06 9.99
C HIS A 264 -5.89 9.07 11.12
N LYS A 265 -5.30 8.62 12.24
CA LYS A 265 -4.99 9.47 13.40
C LYS A 265 -4.21 10.75 13.06
N SER A 266 -3.43 10.79 11.98
CA SER A 266 -2.71 11.99 11.54
C SER A 266 -3.64 13.12 11.12
N VAL A 267 -4.81 12.81 10.55
CA VAL A 267 -5.84 13.79 10.21
C VAL A 267 -6.46 14.35 11.49
N LEU A 268 -6.72 13.52 12.49
CA LEU A 268 -7.21 13.98 13.79
C LEU A 268 -6.18 14.84 14.52
N HIS A 269 -4.90 14.50 14.44
CA HIS A 269 -3.84 15.36 14.94
C HIS A 269 -3.81 16.69 14.17
N ALA A 270 -4.04 16.69 12.86
CA ALA A 270 -4.10 17.91 12.07
C ALA A 270 -5.28 18.81 12.50
N ILE A 271 -6.46 18.24 12.82
CA ILE A 271 -7.60 18.98 13.40
C ILE A 271 -7.18 19.67 14.71
N ILE A 272 -6.49 18.95 15.60
CA ILE A 272 -6.01 19.51 16.87
C ILE A 272 -5.01 20.64 16.62
N MET A 273 -4.04 20.42 15.74
CA MET A 273 -2.96 21.37 15.47
C MET A 273 -3.43 22.66 14.76
N THR A 274 -4.41 22.52 13.85
CA THR A 274 -4.98 23.68 13.12
C THR A 274 -6.05 24.42 13.89
N GLY A 275 -6.64 23.80 14.93
CA GLY A 275 -7.77 24.40 15.66
C GLY A 275 -9.09 24.40 14.89
N ALA A 276 -9.22 23.54 13.88
CA ALA A 276 -10.43 23.41 13.07
C ALA A 276 -11.62 22.86 13.84
N VAL A 277 -12.82 23.12 13.30
CA VAL A 277 -14.08 22.53 13.80
C VAL A 277 -14.53 21.42 12.86
N PRO A 278 -14.41 20.14 13.27
CA PRO A 278 -14.73 19.02 12.41
C PRO A 278 -16.23 18.75 12.31
N VAL A 279 -16.67 18.40 11.10
CA VAL A 279 -17.98 17.81 10.79
C VAL A 279 -17.72 16.44 10.20
N PHE A 280 -18.06 15.38 10.94
CA PHE A 280 -17.75 14.03 10.55
C PHE A 280 -18.82 13.39 9.66
N LEU A 281 -18.35 12.71 8.60
CA LEU A 281 -19.14 11.77 7.82
C LEU A 281 -18.89 10.36 8.38
N LYS A 282 -19.97 9.66 8.75
CA LYS A 282 -19.86 8.33 9.37
C LYS A 282 -19.88 7.23 8.29
N PRO A 283 -18.90 6.33 8.24
CA PRO A 283 -18.92 5.17 7.37
C PRO A 283 -19.88 4.10 7.92
N THR A 284 -20.36 3.25 7.03
CA THR A 284 -21.07 2.02 7.39
C THR A 284 -20.10 0.97 7.95
N ARG A 285 -20.61 -0.09 8.57
CA ARG A 285 -19.83 -1.24 9.05
C ARG A 285 -20.64 -2.52 8.91
N ASN A 286 -19.96 -3.65 8.75
CA ASN A 286 -20.58 -4.95 8.91
C ASN A 286 -20.18 -5.60 10.25
N HIS A 287 -20.82 -6.70 10.61
CA HIS A 287 -20.59 -7.35 11.89
C HIS A 287 -19.24 -8.11 12.00
N TYR A 288 -18.53 -8.33 10.89
CA TYR A 288 -17.12 -8.75 10.95
C TYR A 288 -16.17 -7.64 11.43
N GLY A 289 -16.69 -6.43 11.65
CA GLY A 289 -15.89 -5.27 12.00
C GLY A 289 -15.23 -4.60 10.80
N ILE A 290 -15.55 -5.04 9.58
CA ILE A 290 -15.06 -4.43 8.34
C ILE A 290 -15.75 -3.07 8.16
N ILE A 291 -14.92 -2.06 7.81
CA ILE A 291 -15.38 -0.70 7.61
C ILE A 291 -15.89 -0.58 6.19
N GLY A 292 -17.14 -0.20 6.08
CA GLY A 292 -17.79 0.08 4.81
C GLY A 292 -17.64 1.53 4.36
N PRO A 293 -18.29 1.89 3.24
CA PRO A 293 -18.25 3.23 2.74
C PRO A 293 -19.18 4.18 3.51
N ILE A 294 -18.88 5.46 3.43
CA ILE A 294 -19.83 6.53 3.70
C ILE A 294 -20.86 6.50 2.57
N PRO A 295 -22.17 6.48 2.86
CA PRO A 295 -23.20 6.53 1.82
C PRO A 295 -23.08 7.76 0.93
N GLN A 296 -23.33 7.63 -0.38
CA GLN A 296 -23.22 8.73 -1.33
C GLN A 296 -24.04 9.95 -0.92
N SER A 297 -25.23 9.75 -0.37
CA SER A 297 -26.12 10.83 0.09
C SER A 297 -25.50 11.72 1.17
N GLU A 298 -24.52 11.23 1.93
CA GLU A 298 -23.84 11.99 2.97
C GLU A 298 -22.90 13.07 2.39
N PHE A 299 -22.51 12.94 1.12
CA PHE A 299 -21.72 13.94 0.39
C PHE A 299 -22.56 15.04 -0.25
N GLU A 300 -23.89 14.96 -0.20
CA GLU A 300 -24.74 16.04 -0.67
C GLU A 300 -24.51 17.32 0.16
N PRO A 301 -24.39 18.50 -0.47
CA PRO A 301 -24.22 19.77 0.25
C PRO A 301 -25.31 20.01 1.31
N SER A 302 -26.54 19.58 1.03
CA SER A 302 -27.67 19.67 1.98
C SER A 302 -27.47 18.78 3.21
N ALA A 303 -26.94 17.58 3.04
CA ALA A 303 -26.63 16.67 4.16
C ALA A 303 -25.49 17.22 5.04
N ILE A 304 -24.46 17.76 4.41
CA ILE A 304 -23.34 18.42 5.12
C ILE A 304 -23.85 19.65 5.89
N GLN A 305 -24.69 20.49 5.28
CA GLN A 305 -25.32 21.64 5.95
C GLN A 305 -26.16 21.23 7.16
N ALA A 306 -26.90 20.14 7.05
CA ALA A 306 -27.67 19.61 8.17
C ALA A 306 -26.75 19.19 9.34
N LYS A 307 -25.63 18.57 9.06
CA LYS A 307 -24.61 18.20 10.07
C LYS A 307 -23.94 19.42 10.70
N ILE A 308 -23.63 20.44 9.91
CA ILE A 308 -23.09 21.72 10.41
C ILE A 308 -24.08 22.34 11.40
N LYS A 309 -25.37 22.37 11.02
CA LYS A 309 -26.44 22.93 11.88
C LYS A 309 -26.60 22.13 13.19
N ALA A 310 -26.45 20.83 13.14
CA ALA A 310 -26.59 19.94 14.29
C ALA A 310 -25.33 19.91 15.20
N ASN A 311 -24.19 20.44 14.75
CA ASN A 311 -22.93 20.39 15.50
C ASN A 311 -22.96 21.35 16.69
N PRO A 312 -22.86 20.85 17.95
CA PRO A 312 -22.89 21.70 19.15
C PRO A 312 -21.83 22.80 19.17
N LEU A 313 -20.66 22.56 18.55
CA LEU A 313 -19.56 23.52 18.48
C LEU A 313 -19.85 24.71 17.56
N LEU A 314 -20.87 24.59 16.70
CA LEU A 314 -21.28 25.61 15.72
C LEU A 314 -22.63 26.25 16.09
N LYS A 315 -23.04 26.15 17.36
CA LYS A 315 -24.28 26.75 17.83
C LYS A 315 -24.31 28.26 17.57
N GLY A 316 -25.36 28.72 16.88
CA GLY A 316 -25.51 30.14 16.51
C GLY A 316 -24.85 30.52 15.16
N VAL A 317 -24.17 29.63 14.51
CA VAL A 317 -23.60 29.86 13.17
C VAL A 317 -24.66 29.57 12.10
N ASP A 318 -24.83 30.47 11.13
CA ASP A 318 -25.70 30.24 9.98
C ASP A 318 -25.11 29.22 9.03
N SER A 319 -25.55 27.96 9.11
CA SER A 319 -25.04 26.84 8.33
C SER A 319 -25.07 27.06 6.80
N LYS A 320 -25.97 27.95 6.31
CA LYS A 320 -26.07 28.26 4.88
C LYS A 320 -24.90 29.14 4.38
N LYS A 321 -24.27 29.89 5.28
CA LYS A 321 -23.13 30.76 4.97
C LYS A 321 -21.80 30.07 5.16
N VAL A 322 -21.78 28.91 5.84
CA VAL A 322 -20.56 28.14 6.07
C VAL A 322 -20.14 27.42 4.77
N LYS A 323 -18.94 27.70 4.34
CA LYS A 323 -18.25 26.95 3.27
C LYS A 323 -17.11 26.14 3.89
N PRO A 324 -17.19 24.81 3.91
CA PRO A 324 -16.10 24.00 4.46
C PRO A 324 -14.81 24.24 3.69
N ARG A 325 -13.71 24.34 4.43
CA ARG A 325 -12.38 24.60 3.83
C ARG A 325 -11.80 23.39 3.13
N VAL A 326 -11.98 22.21 3.69
CA VAL A 326 -11.48 20.95 3.13
C VAL A 326 -12.46 19.82 3.42
N LEU A 327 -12.62 18.93 2.45
CA LEU A 327 -13.04 17.55 2.68
C LEU A 327 -11.79 16.68 2.76
N THR A 328 -11.63 15.91 3.84
CA THR A 328 -10.63 14.82 3.90
C THR A 328 -11.32 13.48 3.95
N LEU A 329 -11.07 12.66 2.93
CA LEU A 329 -11.66 11.33 2.77
C LEU A 329 -10.57 10.27 2.72
N THR A 330 -10.71 9.21 3.49
CA THR A 330 -9.90 7.99 3.36
C THR A 330 -10.36 7.25 2.11
N GLN A 331 -9.65 7.40 1.02
CA GLN A 331 -10.05 6.91 -0.30
C GLN A 331 -10.05 5.38 -0.40
N SER A 332 -9.23 4.70 0.38
CA SER A 332 -9.26 3.26 0.54
C SER A 332 -9.31 2.87 2.01
N THR A 333 -10.36 2.15 2.42
CA THR A 333 -10.36 1.52 3.74
C THR A 333 -9.28 0.43 3.80
N TYR A 334 -8.93 -0.03 5.01
CA TYR A 334 -8.01 -1.17 5.16
C TYR A 334 -8.43 -2.37 4.33
N ASP A 335 -9.72 -2.70 4.37
CA ASP A 335 -10.29 -3.88 3.71
C ASP A 335 -10.54 -3.66 2.20
N GLY A 336 -10.18 -2.48 1.67
CA GLY A 336 -10.14 -2.22 0.23
C GLY A 336 -11.40 -1.58 -0.37
N VAL A 337 -12.28 -1.00 0.43
CA VAL A 337 -13.43 -0.26 -0.11
C VAL A 337 -12.98 1.10 -0.64
N LEU A 338 -13.20 1.34 -1.92
CA LEU A 338 -12.83 2.55 -2.66
C LEU A 338 -14.07 3.38 -2.98
N TYR A 339 -13.87 4.69 -3.18
CA TYR A 339 -14.92 5.62 -3.61
C TYR A 339 -14.72 6.07 -5.07
N ASN A 340 -15.81 6.34 -5.77
CA ASN A 340 -15.78 7.01 -7.07
C ASN A 340 -15.45 8.49 -6.86
N THR A 341 -14.19 8.85 -7.04
CA THR A 341 -13.68 10.20 -6.78
C THR A 341 -14.24 11.24 -7.74
N GLU A 342 -14.54 10.86 -8.99
CA GLU A 342 -15.14 11.78 -9.97
C GLU A 342 -16.55 12.21 -9.56
N THR A 343 -17.32 11.28 -8.98
CA THR A 343 -18.64 11.59 -8.43
C THR A 343 -18.51 12.57 -7.26
N ILE A 344 -17.59 12.33 -6.32
CA ILE A 344 -17.38 13.22 -5.16
C ILE A 344 -16.91 14.60 -5.61
N LYS A 345 -15.97 14.69 -6.54
CA LYS A 345 -15.50 15.96 -7.11
C LYS A 345 -16.65 16.77 -7.71
N LYS A 346 -17.52 16.13 -8.49
CA LYS A 346 -18.70 16.79 -9.10
C LYS A 346 -19.71 17.26 -8.06
N MET A 347 -19.95 16.47 -7.00
CA MET A 347 -20.91 16.82 -5.95
C MET A 347 -20.46 18.01 -5.11
N LEU A 348 -19.17 18.15 -4.89
CA LEU A 348 -18.61 19.10 -3.91
C LEU A 348 -17.85 20.28 -4.53
N ASP A 349 -17.67 20.31 -5.86
CA ASP A 349 -16.97 21.40 -6.53
C ASP A 349 -17.63 22.76 -6.26
N GLY A 350 -16.85 23.69 -5.74
CA GLY A 350 -17.32 25.03 -5.36
C GLY A 350 -18.09 25.11 -4.03
N TYR A 351 -18.52 23.96 -3.46
CA TYR A 351 -19.08 23.91 -2.11
C TYR A 351 -17.97 23.77 -1.06
N VAL A 352 -16.98 22.91 -1.31
CA VAL A 352 -15.79 22.75 -0.50
C VAL A 352 -14.59 23.34 -1.25
N ALA A 353 -13.76 24.13 -0.59
CA ALA A 353 -12.64 24.83 -1.26
C ALA A 353 -11.55 23.83 -1.74
N ASN A 354 -11.24 22.80 -0.95
CA ASN A 354 -10.21 21.83 -1.20
C ASN A 354 -10.73 20.40 -0.99
N LEU A 355 -10.36 19.50 -1.88
CA LEU A 355 -10.69 18.08 -1.80
C LEU A 355 -9.39 17.29 -1.53
N HIS A 356 -9.28 16.72 -0.36
CA HIS A 356 -8.14 15.93 0.06
C HIS A 356 -8.52 14.45 0.17
N PHE A 357 -7.91 13.63 -0.68
CA PHE A 357 -8.04 12.18 -0.67
C PHE A 357 -6.80 11.57 0.00
N ASP A 358 -6.99 11.00 1.18
CA ASP A 358 -5.96 10.18 1.81
C ASP A 358 -5.91 8.82 1.10
N GLU A 359 -4.98 8.71 0.17
CA GLU A 359 -4.71 7.53 -0.65
C GLU A 359 -3.48 6.75 -0.14
N ALA A 360 -3.19 6.81 1.16
CA ALA A 360 -2.06 6.11 1.74
C ALA A 360 -2.03 4.60 1.42
N TRP A 361 -3.18 4.01 1.13
CA TRP A 361 -3.35 2.60 0.75
C TRP A 361 -3.69 2.42 -0.73
N LEU A 362 -3.49 3.44 -1.60
CA LEU A 362 -3.97 3.39 -2.98
C LEU A 362 -2.98 3.98 -4.03
N PRO A 363 -1.65 4.00 -3.82
CA PRO A 363 -0.73 4.63 -4.78
C PRO A 363 -0.66 3.89 -6.12
N HIS A 364 -1.05 2.61 -6.19
CA HIS A 364 -1.00 1.75 -7.38
C HIS A 364 -2.15 1.99 -8.36
N ALA A 365 -3.28 2.50 -7.90
CA ALA A 365 -4.53 2.50 -8.66
C ALA A 365 -4.49 3.36 -9.94
N ALA A 366 -3.67 4.42 -9.96
CA ALA A 366 -3.53 5.30 -11.12
C ALA A 366 -2.92 4.61 -12.36
N PHE A 367 -2.26 3.46 -12.19
CA PHE A 367 -1.46 2.81 -13.22
C PHE A 367 -2.17 1.67 -13.95
N HIS A 368 -3.35 1.27 -13.49
CA HIS A 368 -4.10 0.21 -14.16
C HIS A 368 -5.56 0.61 -14.42
N PRO A 369 -6.07 0.41 -15.66
CA PRO A 369 -7.44 0.79 -16.04
C PRO A 369 -8.53 0.06 -15.23
N PHE A 370 -8.19 -1.03 -14.54
CA PHE A 370 -9.06 -1.76 -13.64
C PHE A 370 -9.73 -0.86 -12.59
N TYR A 371 -9.00 0.13 -12.07
CA TYR A 371 -9.50 1.02 -11.02
C TYR A 371 -10.35 2.19 -11.54
N GLY A 372 -10.32 2.47 -12.85
CA GLY A 372 -11.19 3.46 -13.48
C GLY A 372 -11.22 4.81 -12.76
N THR A 373 -12.38 5.19 -12.24
CA THR A 373 -12.61 6.46 -11.53
C THR A 373 -12.47 6.38 -10.01
N TYR A 374 -11.95 5.26 -9.49
CA TYR A 374 -11.86 5.00 -8.03
C TYR A 374 -10.52 5.43 -7.41
N HIS A 375 -9.84 6.40 -8.00
CA HIS A 375 -8.67 7.09 -7.43
C HIS A 375 -8.70 8.56 -7.83
N SER A 376 -8.03 9.43 -7.07
CA SER A 376 -8.15 10.88 -7.26
C SER A 376 -7.31 11.42 -8.42
N MET A 377 -6.14 10.84 -8.68
CA MET A 377 -5.26 11.20 -9.80
C MET A 377 -5.45 10.19 -10.93
N GLY A 378 -5.32 10.63 -12.17
CA GLY A 378 -5.47 9.74 -13.31
C GLY A 378 -5.38 10.48 -14.63
N LYS A 379 -5.16 9.76 -15.72
CA LYS A 379 -5.00 10.35 -17.05
C LYS A 379 -6.29 11.03 -17.51
N LYS A 380 -6.18 12.23 -18.09
CA LYS A 380 -7.27 12.96 -18.75
C LYS A 380 -8.56 13.12 -17.93
N ARG A 381 -8.43 13.26 -16.62
CA ARG A 381 -9.61 13.52 -15.77
C ARG A 381 -10.07 14.94 -15.93
N GLU A 382 -11.41 15.13 -15.88
CA GLU A 382 -11.99 16.45 -15.76
C GLU A 382 -11.59 17.05 -14.43
N ARG A 383 -11.02 18.26 -14.48
CA ARG A 383 -10.64 18.99 -13.29
C ARG A 383 -11.86 19.72 -12.71
N PRO A 384 -12.01 19.75 -11.39
CA PRO A 384 -12.98 20.62 -10.76
C PRO A 384 -12.81 22.07 -11.23
N VAL A 385 -13.90 22.83 -11.28
CA VAL A 385 -13.83 24.23 -11.70
C VAL A 385 -13.20 25.10 -10.61
N HIS A 386 -13.53 24.83 -9.34
CA HIS A 386 -13.17 25.67 -8.20
C HIS A 386 -12.26 25.00 -7.18
N SER A 387 -12.49 23.70 -6.90
CA SER A 387 -11.83 23.01 -5.81
C SER A 387 -10.50 22.43 -6.22
N VAL A 388 -9.42 22.72 -5.48
CA VAL A 388 -8.10 22.08 -5.66
C VAL A 388 -8.14 20.67 -5.09
N VAL A 389 -7.52 19.73 -5.77
CA VAL A 389 -7.48 18.31 -5.38
C VAL A 389 -6.11 17.96 -4.86
N TYR A 390 -6.06 17.41 -3.66
CA TYR A 390 -4.86 16.87 -3.02
C TYR A 390 -5.00 15.37 -2.87
N ALA A 391 -3.93 14.63 -3.15
CA ALA A 391 -3.79 13.23 -2.77
C ALA A 391 -2.52 13.05 -1.93
N THR A 392 -2.64 12.31 -0.84
CA THR A 392 -1.50 11.93 0.00
C THR A 392 -1.34 10.42 -0.06
N GLN A 393 -0.17 9.95 -0.54
CA GLN A 393 0.06 8.54 -0.79
C GLN A 393 1.30 8.05 -0.05
N SER A 394 1.23 6.82 0.48
CA SER A 394 2.39 6.11 1.03
C SER A 394 3.00 5.22 -0.05
N ILE A 395 4.12 5.64 -0.58
CA ILE A 395 4.86 4.88 -1.60
C ILE A 395 5.33 3.53 -1.03
N HIS A 396 5.74 3.52 0.25
CA HIS A 396 6.27 2.34 0.93
C HIS A 396 5.25 1.23 1.24
N LYS A 397 3.94 1.47 1.12
CA LYS A 397 2.94 0.46 1.49
C LYS A 397 2.67 -0.54 0.38
N LEU A 398 2.55 -0.08 -0.85
CA LEU A 398 2.14 -0.91 -1.98
C LEU A 398 3.11 -0.86 -3.15
N LEU A 399 3.91 0.20 -3.26
CA LEU A 399 4.98 0.35 -4.25
C LEU A 399 6.36 0.09 -3.63
N ALA A 400 7.43 0.35 -4.37
CA ALA A 400 8.79 -0.03 -3.99
C ALA A 400 9.53 1.00 -3.11
N GLY A 401 8.82 1.85 -2.37
CA GLY A 401 9.43 2.81 -1.43
C GLY A 401 9.90 2.14 -0.14
N ILE A 402 10.99 2.63 0.45
CA ILE A 402 11.37 2.24 1.81
C ILE A 402 10.46 2.91 2.85
N SER A 403 10.42 2.40 4.08
CA SER A 403 9.55 2.95 5.15
C SER A 403 9.66 4.47 5.25
N GLN A 404 8.53 5.14 5.43
CA GLN A 404 8.34 6.60 5.45
C GLN A 404 8.31 7.28 4.06
N ALA A 405 8.63 6.59 2.96
CA ALA A 405 8.47 7.15 1.62
C ALA A 405 7.01 7.50 1.34
N SER A 406 6.75 8.78 1.06
CA SER A 406 5.43 9.34 0.81
C SER A 406 5.54 10.57 -0.10
N HIS A 407 4.42 11.03 -0.62
CA HIS A 407 4.34 12.28 -1.34
C HIS A 407 2.98 12.97 -1.15
N VAL A 408 2.95 14.25 -1.50
CA VAL A 408 1.72 15.03 -1.73
C VAL A 408 1.61 15.30 -3.21
N LEU A 409 0.53 14.85 -3.82
CA LEU A 409 0.17 15.15 -5.21
C LEU A 409 -0.92 16.21 -5.24
N VAL A 410 -0.82 17.17 -6.15
CA VAL A 410 -1.82 18.23 -6.29
C VAL A 410 -2.26 18.36 -7.74
N GLN A 411 -3.58 18.40 -7.95
CA GLN A 411 -4.19 18.82 -9.20
C GLN A 411 -4.86 20.18 -9.01
N ASP A 412 -4.41 21.16 -9.78
CA ASP A 412 -5.03 22.48 -9.85
C ASP A 412 -6.47 22.39 -10.35
N SER A 413 -7.34 23.25 -9.85
CA SER A 413 -8.66 23.41 -10.46
C SER A 413 -8.57 24.30 -11.72
N GLN A 414 -9.69 24.43 -12.45
CA GLN A 414 -9.70 25.32 -13.62
C GLN A 414 -9.49 26.79 -13.25
N LYS A 415 -9.95 27.21 -12.07
CA LYS A 415 -9.89 28.63 -11.61
C LYS A 415 -8.84 28.89 -10.54
N THR A 416 -8.45 27.88 -9.78
CA THR A 416 -7.52 28.02 -8.65
C THR A 416 -6.30 27.16 -8.87
N LYS A 417 -5.13 27.75 -8.84
CA LYS A 417 -3.85 27.07 -8.91
C LYS A 417 -3.18 27.06 -7.54
N LEU A 418 -2.43 26.01 -7.26
CA LEU A 418 -1.59 25.95 -6.08
C LEU A 418 -0.48 27.02 -6.19
N ASP A 419 -0.35 27.83 -5.17
CA ASP A 419 0.86 28.61 -4.95
C ASP A 419 1.89 27.72 -4.22
N ARG A 420 2.92 27.29 -4.96
CA ARG A 420 3.96 26.40 -4.43
C ARG A 420 4.73 27.04 -3.28
N HIS A 421 4.95 28.35 -3.32
CA HIS A 421 5.66 29.05 -2.25
C HIS A 421 4.86 29.04 -0.95
N LEU A 422 3.58 29.34 -1.01
CA LEU A 422 2.69 29.27 0.17
C LEU A 422 2.51 27.84 0.67
N PHE A 423 2.47 26.85 -0.21
CA PHE A 423 2.45 25.45 0.22
C PHE A 423 3.75 25.06 0.94
N ASN A 424 4.88 25.57 0.46
CA ASN A 424 6.18 25.28 1.07
C ASN A 424 6.29 25.80 2.51
N GLU A 425 5.63 26.90 2.88
CA GLU A 425 5.57 27.35 4.27
C GLU A 425 4.96 26.28 5.20
N ALA A 426 3.88 25.62 4.77
CA ALA A 426 3.27 24.51 5.50
C ALA A 426 4.15 23.25 5.47
N TYR A 427 4.84 23.01 4.35
CA TYR A 427 5.76 21.89 4.19
C TYR A 427 6.95 21.99 5.16
N LEU A 428 7.57 23.18 5.27
CA LEU A 428 8.71 23.44 6.14
C LEU A 428 8.38 23.21 7.63
N MET A 429 7.16 23.48 8.07
CA MET A 429 6.74 23.21 9.46
C MET A 429 6.82 21.72 9.86
N HIS A 430 6.82 20.82 8.89
CA HIS A 430 6.74 19.39 9.11
C HIS A 430 7.94 18.60 8.57
N THR A 431 8.94 19.30 8.00
CA THR A 431 10.10 18.65 7.38
C THR A 431 11.37 18.96 8.16
N SER A 432 12.17 17.93 8.41
CA SER A 432 13.51 18.08 8.97
C SER A 432 14.40 18.85 7.99
N THR A 433 15.27 19.72 8.50
CA THR A 433 16.34 20.36 7.71
C THR A 433 17.41 19.37 7.27
N SER A 434 17.40 18.15 7.79
CA SER A 434 18.31 17.04 7.42
C SER A 434 17.49 15.82 7.02
N PRO A 435 16.81 15.83 5.86
CA PRO A 435 16.01 14.71 5.41
C PRO A 435 16.90 13.54 5.01
N GLN A 436 16.41 12.32 5.15
CA GLN A 436 17.14 11.13 4.75
C GLN A 436 17.03 10.92 3.23
N TYR A 437 18.14 11.03 2.53
CA TYR A 437 18.18 10.98 1.07
C TYR A 437 17.87 9.62 0.46
N SER A 438 18.14 8.52 1.17
CA SER A 438 17.72 7.19 0.74
C SER A 438 16.20 7.04 0.63
N ILE A 439 15.42 7.76 1.46
CA ILE A 439 13.94 7.79 1.34
C ILE A 439 13.53 8.52 0.07
N ILE A 440 14.14 9.68 -0.21
CA ILE A 440 13.89 10.47 -1.44
C ILE A 440 14.22 9.61 -2.67
N ALA A 441 15.39 8.97 -2.69
CA ALA A 441 15.80 8.08 -3.78
C ALA A 441 14.81 6.93 -3.99
N SER A 442 14.25 6.39 -2.90
CA SER A 442 13.24 5.33 -3.02
C SER A 442 11.90 5.82 -3.59
N CYS A 443 11.50 7.06 -3.34
CA CYS A 443 10.34 7.66 -4.01
C CYS A 443 10.59 7.79 -5.51
N ASP A 444 11.74 8.37 -5.88
CA ASP A 444 12.16 8.58 -7.26
C ASP A 444 12.21 7.27 -8.07
N VAL A 445 12.86 6.24 -7.51
CA VAL A 445 12.95 4.90 -8.13
C VAL A 445 11.56 4.24 -8.22
N ALA A 446 10.76 4.32 -7.14
CA ALA A 446 9.42 3.75 -7.16
C ALA A 446 8.53 4.41 -8.22
N ALA A 447 8.62 5.72 -8.41
CA ALA A 447 7.92 6.43 -9.48
C ALA A 447 8.38 5.99 -10.86
N ALA A 448 9.71 5.87 -11.08
CA ALA A 448 10.25 5.39 -12.34
C ALA A 448 9.79 3.95 -12.67
N MET A 449 9.70 3.07 -11.66
CA MET A 449 9.16 1.70 -11.84
C MET A 449 7.68 1.72 -12.27
N MET A 450 6.94 2.79 -11.93
CA MET A 450 5.54 2.92 -12.30
C MET A 450 5.33 3.63 -13.66
N GLU A 451 6.39 4.04 -14.34
CA GLU A 451 6.30 4.56 -15.71
C GLU A 451 5.66 3.51 -16.64
N PRO A 452 4.60 3.86 -17.39
CA PRO A 452 4.01 2.92 -18.34
C PRO A 452 5.00 2.49 -19.45
N PRO A 453 4.99 1.22 -19.88
CA PRO A 453 4.02 0.16 -19.55
C PRO A 453 4.36 -0.63 -18.27
N GLY A 454 5.56 -0.51 -17.73
CA GLY A 454 6.07 -1.31 -16.62
C GLY A 454 5.15 -1.28 -15.39
N GLY A 455 4.72 -0.09 -14.96
CA GLY A 455 3.83 0.07 -13.82
C GLY A 455 2.46 -0.61 -14.00
N THR A 456 1.92 -0.58 -15.24
CA THR A 456 0.68 -1.27 -15.55
C THR A 456 0.85 -2.79 -15.38
N ALA A 457 1.96 -3.34 -15.88
CA ALA A 457 2.25 -4.77 -15.74
C ALA A 457 2.44 -5.19 -14.27
N LEU A 458 3.14 -4.40 -13.46
CA LEU A 458 3.34 -4.68 -12.03
C LEU A 458 2.02 -4.70 -11.26
N VAL A 459 1.12 -3.76 -11.54
CA VAL A 459 -0.22 -3.73 -10.90
C VAL A 459 -1.07 -4.90 -11.38
N GLU A 460 -1.02 -5.23 -12.66
CA GLU A 460 -1.73 -6.39 -13.23
C GLU A 460 -1.27 -7.69 -12.57
N GLU A 461 0.03 -7.89 -12.38
CA GLU A 461 0.58 -9.05 -11.67
C GLU A 461 0.07 -9.11 -10.22
N SER A 462 0.03 -7.99 -9.49
CA SER A 462 -0.51 -7.95 -8.13
C SER A 462 -2.00 -8.34 -8.08
N ILE A 463 -2.80 -7.86 -9.04
CA ILE A 463 -4.22 -8.22 -9.15
C ILE A 463 -4.35 -9.72 -9.46
N ALA A 464 -3.56 -10.24 -10.41
CA ALA A 464 -3.59 -11.65 -10.80
C ALA A 464 -3.26 -12.57 -9.63
N GLU A 465 -2.18 -12.29 -8.89
CA GLU A 465 -1.80 -13.08 -7.69
C GLU A 465 -2.88 -13.04 -6.60
N ALA A 466 -3.53 -11.89 -6.39
CA ALA A 466 -4.63 -11.77 -5.42
C ALA A 466 -5.86 -12.60 -5.84
N LEU A 467 -6.15 -12.64 -7.13
CA LEU A 467 -7.26 -13.43 -7.66
C LEU A 467 -6.95 -14.93 -7.67
N ASP A 468 -5.72 -15.32 -7.97
CA ASP A 468 -5.27 -16.71 -7.87
C ASP A 468 -5.36 -17.24 -6.45
N PHE A 469 -4.95 -16.44 -5.45
CA PHE A 469 -5.15 -16.77 -4.05
C PHE A 469 -6.64 -16.97 -3.71
N ARG A 470 -7.52 -16.08 -4.16
CA ARG A 470 -8.98 -16.20 -3.91
C ARG A 470 -9.56 -17.45 -4.56
N ARG A 471 -9.12 -17.80 -5.78
CA ARG A 471 -9.49 -19.05 -6.47
C ARG A 471 -9.02 -20.27 -5.68
N ALA A 472 -7.77 -20.25 -5.23
CA ALA A 472 -7.21 -21.36 -4.43
C ALA A 472 -7.98 -21.55 -3.11
N MET A 473 -8.30 -20.47 -2.40
CA MET A 473 -9.11 -20.52 -1.18
C MET A 473 -10.52 -21.10 -1.43
N ARG A 474 -11.16 -20.69 -2.53
CA ARG A 474 -12.47 -21.22 -2.93
C ARG A 474 -12.39 -22.70 -3.30
N LYS A 475 -11.35 -23.11 -4.04
CA LYS A 475 -11.16 -24.52 -4.41
C LYS A 475 -11.03 -25.41 -3.16
N VAL A 476 -10.29 -24.97 -2.16
CA VAL A 476 -10.16 -25.71 -0.88
C VAL A 476 -11.50 -25.77 -0.15
N ASP A 477 -12.30 -24.67 -0.13
CA ASP A 477 -13.66 -24.67 0.46
C ASP A 477 -14.58 -25.69 -0.24
N GLU A 478 -14.53 -25.78 -1.56
CA GLU A 478 -15.27 -26.75 -2.37
C GLU A 478 -14.83 -28.20 -2.08
N GLU A 479 -13.55 -28.45 -1.90
CA GLU A 479 -13.00 -29.79 -1.55
C GLU A 479 -13.43 -30.22 -0.16
N TYR A 480 -13.51 -29.35 0.83
CA TYR A 480 -14.04 -29.64 2.16
C TYR A 480 -15.57 -29.79 2.17
N GLY A 481 -16.28 -29.21 1.23
CA GLY A 481 -17.71 -29.37 1.02
C GLY A 481 -18.55 -28.81 2.17
N LYS A 482 -19.07 -29.71 3.06
CA LYS A 482 -19.89 -29.29 4.21
C LYS A 482 -19.08 -29.00 5.47
N ASP A 483 -17.81 -29.33 5.46
CA ASP A 483 -16.91 -28.99 6.56
C ASP A 483 -16.51 -27.52 6.50
N TRP A 484 -16.00 -26.99 7.60
CA TRP A 484 -15.66 -25.59 7.68
C TRP A 484 -14.32 -25.28 6.97
N TRP A 485 -14.25 -24.08 6.38
CA TRP A 485 -13.04 -23.50 5.85
C TRP A 485 -13.04 -21.97 6.03
N PHE A 486 -11.89 -21.37 5.86
CA PHE A 486 -11.72 -19.94 5.81
C PHE A 486 -12.25 -19.37 4.50
N LYS A 487 -12.86 -18.17 4.53
CA LYS A 487 -13.40 -17.51 3.34
C LYS A 487 -12.72 -16.17 3.11
N VAL A 488 -12.51 -15.81 1.87
CA VAL A 488 -12.02 -14.45 1.53
C VAL A 488 -13.23 -13.57 1.26
N TRP A 489 -13.38 -12.53 2.07
CA TRP A 489 -14.48 -11.57 1.92
C TRP A 489 -14.38 -10.85 0.57
N GLY A 490 -15.48 -10.80 -0.17
CA GLY A 490 -15.55 -10.22 -1.50
C GLY A 490 -16.72 -10.77 -2.32
N PRO A 491 -16.83 -10.36 -3.60
CA PRO A 491 -17.83 -10.91 -4.50
C PRO A 491 -17.56 -12.40 -4.79
N ASP A 492 -18.64 -13.18 -4.88
CA ASP A 492 -18.58 -14.62 -5.17
C ASP A 492 -18.25 -14.93 -6.63
N ASP A 493 -18.39 -13.94 -7.51
CA ASP A 493 -18.33 -14.10 -8.97
C ASP A 493 -16.88 -13.90 -9.46
N LEU A 494 -16.01 -14.89 -9.18
CA LEU A 494 -14.66 -14.97 -9.71
C LEU A 494 -14.66 -15.68 -11.05
N VAL A 495 -13.97 -15.12 -12.05
CA VAL A 495 -13.69 -15.82 -13.31
C VAL A 495 -12.62 -16.90 -13.08
N ASP A 496 -12.59 -17.91 -13.94
CA ASP A 496 -11.69 -19.06 -13.75
C ASP A 496 -10.23 -18.72 -14.09
N ASP A 497 -10.01 -17.74 -14.94
CA ASP A 497 -8.67 -17.32 -15.38
C ASP A 497 -8.55 -15.80 -15.56
N GLY A 498 -7.31 -15.29 -15.52
CA GLY A 498 -6.98 -13.89 -15.68
C GLY A 498 -7.52 -12.96 -14.58
N ILE A 499 -7.41 -11.67 -14.79
CA ILE A 499 -7.86 -10.66 -13.82
C ILE A 499 -9.38 -10.37 -13.92
N GLY A 500 -10.05 -10.89 -14.95
CA GLY A 500 -11.47 -10.68 -15.14
C GLY A 500 -11.84 -9.22 -15.44
N ARG A 501 -13.09 -8.88 -15.16
CA ARG A 501 -13.65 -7.57 -15.44
C ARG A 501 -13.78 -6.75 -14.16
N ALA A 502 -13.35 -5.49 -14.22
CA ALA A 502 -13.40 -4.54 -13.11
C ALA A 502 -14.82 -4.30 -12.57
N ASP A 503 -15.85 -4.34 -13.45
CA ASP A 503 -17.24 -4.10 -13.08
C ASP A 503 -17.81 -5.13 -12.08
N ARG A 504 -17.19 -6.32 -11.96
CA ARG A 504 -17.54 -7.34 -10.96
C ARG A 504 -17.14 -6.94 -9.54
N TRP A 505 -16.15 -6.07 -9.43
CA TRP A 505 -15.63 -5.55 -8.16
C TRP A 505 -16.32 -4.25 -7.71
N VAL A 506 -17.11 -3.66 -8.59
CA VAL A 506 -17.95 -2.50 -8.28
C VAL A 506 -19.10 -2.94 -7.38
N ILE A 507 -19.27 -2.28 -6.24
CA ILE A 507 -20.28 -2.63 -5.25
C ILE A 507 -21.67 -2.22 -5.78
N LYS A 508 -22.59 -3.19 -5.80
CA LYS A 508 -23.99 -3.00 -6.21
C LYS A 508 -24.86 -2.80 -4.98
N GLY A 509 -25.72 -1.79 -5.03
CA GLY A 509 -26.58 -1.41 -3.92
C GLY A 509 -27.79 -2.30 -3.71
N SER A 510 -28.16 -3.15 -4.70
CA SER A 510 -29.38 -3.99 -4.67
C SER A 510 -29.20 -5.30 -5.41
N GLY A 511 -30.01 -6.31 -5.03
CA GLY A 511 -30.01 -7.65 -5.65
C GLY A 511 -29.25 -8.71 -4.85
N LYS A 512 -29.23 -9.97 -5.35
CA LYS A 512 -28.53 -11.08 -4.67
C LYS A 512 -27.02 -10.84 -4.56
N SER A 513 -26.43 -10.20 -5.57
CA SER A 513 -25.00 -9.87 -5.64
C SER A 513 -24.56 -8.73 -4.72
N SER A 514 -25.48 -8.09 -3.98
CA SER A 514 -25.18 -7.01 -3.03
C SER A 514 -25.12 -7.47 -1.56
N LYS A 515 -25.38 -8.73 -1.28
CA LYS A 515 -25.45 -9.20 0.11
C LYS A 515 -24.10 -9.52 0.74
N TRP A 516 -23.09 -9.85 -0.07
CA TRP A 516 -21.78 -10.30 0.41
C TRP A 516 -21.04 -9.26 1.26
N HIS A 517 -21.27 -7.96 1.03
CA HIS A 517 -20.53 -6.92 1.74
C HIS A 517 -21.06 -6.59 3.15
N GLY A 518 -22.36 -6.80 3.41
CA GLY A 518 -22.96 -6.61 4.74
C GLY A 518 -23.13 -5.14 5.18
N PHE A 519 -23.02 -4.16 4.27
CA PHE A 519 -23.12 -2.72 4.59
C PHE A 519 -24.52 -2.12 4.43
N GLY A 520 -25.52 -2.94 4.11
CA GLY A 520 -26.87 -2.46 3.82
C GLY A 520 -26.99 -1.87 2.40
N LYS A 521 -27.94 -0.96 2.20
CA LYS A 521 -28.22 -0.37 0.89
C LYS A 521 -27.19 0.71 0.55
N LEU A 522 -26.51 0.56 -0.57
CA LEU A 522 -25.54 1.51 -1.11
C LEU A 522 -25.98 2.01 -2.50
N ALA A 523 -25.34 3.07 -3.01
CA ALA A 523 -25.56 3.54 -4.37
C ALA A 523 -24.76 2.69 -5.37
N ASP A 524 -25.39 2.30 -6.47
CA ASP A 524 -24.72 1.52 -7.52
C ASP A 524 -23.56 2.31 -8.14
N GLY A 525 -22.40 1.67 -8.26
CA GLY A 525 -21.25 2.26 -8.92
C GLY A 525 -20.52 3.35 -8.14
N PHE A 526 -20.95 3.65 -6.93
CA PHE A 526 -20.27 4.66 -6.09
C PHE A 526 -19.03 4.10 -5.38
N ASN A 527 -19.02 2.81 -5.11
CA ASN A 527 -17.92 2.13 -4.40
C ASN A 527 -17.43 0.91 -5.17
N MET A 528 -16.18 0.54 -4.94
CA MET A 528 -15.52 -0.64 -5.50
C MET A 528 -14.73 -1.34 -4.39
N LEU A 529 -14.59 -2.66 -4.48
CA LEU A 529 -13.64 -3.41 -3.67
C LEU A 529 -12.34 -3.62 -4.45
N ASP A 530 -11.23 -3.26 -3.82
CA ASP A 530 -9.89 -3.49 -4.36
C ASP A 530 -9.49 -4.97 -4.19
N PRO A 531 -9.30 -5.74 -5.26
CA PRO A 531 -9.03 -7.18 -5.17
C PRO A 531 -7.70 -7.54 -4.50
N ILE A 532 -6.69 -6.64 -4.54
CA ILE A 532 -5.38 -6.88 -3.92
C ILE A 532 -5.41 -6.81 -2.39
N LYS A 533 -6.51 -6.37 -1.82
CA LYS A 533 -6.76 -6.33 -0.38
C LYS A 533 -7.68 -7.48 -0.01
N ALA A 534 -7.12 -8.48 0.64
CA ALA A 534 -7.82 -9.71 0.98
C ALA A 534 -8.06 -9.83 2.48
N THR A 535 -9.32 -9.72 2.89
CA THR A 535 -9.77 -9.99 4.26
C THR A 535 -10.26 -11.43 4.33
N ILE A 536 -9.58 -12.25 5.14
CA ILE A 536 -9.92 -13.64 5.37
C ILE A 536 -10.84 -13.70 6.59
N VAL A 537 -12.00 -14.31 6.44
CA VAL A 537 -13.01 -14.51 7.49
C VAL A 537 -12.85 -15.89 8.08
N THR A 538 -12.84 -15.95 9.42
CA THR A 538 -12.81 -17.21 10.19
C THR A 538 -14.23 -17.64 10.58
N PRO A 539 -14.49 -18.96 10.76
CA PRO A 539 -15.80 -19.45 11.13
C PRO A 539 -16.29 -18.99 12.52
N GLY A 540 -17.61 -18.89 12.71
CA GLY A 540 -18.23 -18.65 14.01
C GLY A 540 -19.05 -17.39 14.14
N LEU A 541 -19.03 -16.52 13.14
CA LEU A 541 -19.84 -15.30 13.07
C LEU A 541 -20.33 -15.10 11.64
N ASP A 542 -21.59 -14.69 11.47
CA ASP A 542 -22.15 -14.35 10.18
C ASP A 542 -22.23 -12.82 9.95
N LEU A 543 -22.59 -12.41 8.73
CA LEU A 543 -22.74 -10.98 8.37
C LEU A 543 -23.88 -10.27 9.11
N ASP A 544 -24.84 -11.03 9.63
CA ASP A 544 -25.97 -10.48 10.42
C ASP A 544 -25.61 -10.33 11.91
N GLY A 545 -24.38 -10.69 12.29
CA GLY A 545 -23.88 -10.60 13.66
C GLY A 545 -24.28 -11.77 14.55
N LYS A 546 -24.77 -12.85 13.98
CA LYS A 546 -25.16 -14.04 14.73
C LYS A 546 -23.95 -14.95 14.95
N PHE A 547 -23.75 -15.33 16.21
CA PHE A 547 -22.74 -16.30 16.58
C PHE A 547 -23.23 -17.72 16.34
N ASP A 548 -22.35 -18.56 15.76
CA ASP A 548 -22.56 -20.01 15.66
C ASP A 548 -22.36 -20.70 17.03
N LYS A 549 -22.62 -21.99 17.11
CA LYS A 549 -22.36 -22.78 18.34
C LYS A 549 -20.87 -22.90 18.66
N ALA A 550 -20.04 -22.95 17.65
CA ALA A 550 -18.58 -22.99 17.73
C ALA A 550 -17.97 -21.95 16.80
N GLY A 551 -16.80 -21.44 17.14
CA GLY A 551 -16.15 -20.44 16.32
C GLY A 551 -14.63 -20.39 16.53
N ILE A 552 -13.96 -19.76 15.58
CA ILE A 552 -12.49 -19.65 15.55
C ILE A 552 -12.12 -18.16 15.55
N PRO A 553 -11.82 -17.59 16.73
CA PRO A 553 -11.36 -16.20 16.83
C PRO A 553 -10.09 -15.97 16.00
N ALA A 554 -10.07 -14.90 15.20
CA ALA A 554 -8.97 -14.65 14.29
C ALA A 554 -7.64 -14.41 15.00
N SER A 555 -7.64 -13.91 16.24
CA SER A 555 -6.43 -13.70 17.03
C SER A 555 -5.65 -14.98 17.32
N ILE A 556 -6.34 -16.12 17.44
CA ILE A 556 -5.69 -17.44 17.63
C ILE A 556 -5.06 -17.88 16.31
N VAL A 557 -5.75 -17.72 15.19
CA VAL A 557 -5.24 -18.05 13.85
C VAL A 557 -3.99 -17.23 13.55
N THR A 558 -4.02 -15.92 13.78
CA THR A 558 -2.89 -15.03 13.44
C THR A 558 -1.67 -15.23 14.33
N LYS A 559 -1.86 -15.66 15.60
CA LYS A 559 -0.75 -16.12 16.44
C LYS A 559 -0.12 -17.40 15.91
N PHE A 560 -0.95 -18.35 15.48
CA PHE A 560 -0.48 -19.57 14.84
C PHE A 560 0.33 -19.23 13.57
N LEU A 561 -0.20 -18.38 12.70
CA LEU A 561 0.48 -17.93 11.49
C LEU A 561 1.82 -17.28 11.78
N ALA A 562 1.90 -16.44 12.83
CA ALA A 562 3.12 -15.74 13.22
C ALA A 562 4.23 -16.72 13.67
N GLU A 563 3.92 -17.74 14.47
CA GLU A 563 4.90 -18.78 14.85
C GLU A 563 5.29 -19.69 13.65
N HIS A 564 4.50 -19.67 12.56
CA HIS A 564 4.81 -20.38 11.30
C HIS A 564 5.41 -19.45 10.22
N GLY A 565 5.89 -18.27 10.62
CA GLY A 565 6.59 -17.33 9.73
C GLY A 565 5.69 -16.50 8.81
N VAL A 566 4.37 -16.47 9.05
CA VAL A 566 3.41 -15.68 8.30
C VAL A 566 2.86 -14.54 9.16
N ILE A 567 3.27 -13.30 8.87
CA ILE A 567 2.82 -12.11 9.59
C ILE A 567 1.75 -11.41 8.76
N VAL A 568 0.56 -11.24 9.34
CA VAL A 568 -0.56 -10.54 8.70
C VAL A 568 -0.57 -9.05 9.04
N GLU A 569 -1.22 -8.24 8.23
CA GLU A 569 -1.25 -6.77 8.42
C GLU A 569 -2.21 -6.34 9.55
N LYS A 570 -3.39 -6.97 9.64
CA LYS A 570 -4.41 -6.62 10.63
C LYS A 570 -5.17 -7.87 11.09
N THR A 571 -5.47 -7.93 12.38
CA THR A 571 -6.31 -8.96 13.00
C THR A 571 -7.58 -8.33 13.56
N GLY A 572 -8.76 -8.86 13.21
CA GLY A 572 -10.06 -8.50 13.79
C GLY A 572 -10.58 -9.58 14.74
N LEU A 573 -11.88 -9.56 15.05
CA LEU A 573 -12.50 -10.59 15.88
C LEU A 573 -12.60 -11.95 15.17
N TYR A 574 -13.19 -11.94 13.96
CA TYR A 574 -13.36 -13.10 13.08
C TYR A 574 -12.84 -12.84 11.67
N SER A 575 -11.87 -11.98 11.55
CA SER A 575 -11.21 -11.73 10.27
C SER A 575 -9.78 -11.28 10.46
N PHE A 576 -8.94 -11.54 9.48
CA PHE A 576 -7.61 -10.95 9.38
C PHE A 576 -7.34 -10.52 7.94
N PHE A 577 -6.43 -9.58 7.78
CA PHE A 577 -6.21 -8.90 6.52
C PHE A 577 -4.78 -9.09 6.03
N ILE A 578 -4.66 -9.38 4.74
CA ILE A 578 -3.41 -9.40 3.98
C ILE A 578 -3.53 -8.55 2.73
N MET A 579 -2.41 -8.12 2.17
CA MET A 579 -2.38 -7.33 0.94
C MET A 579 -1.37 -7.88 -0.07
N PHE A 580 -1.71 -7.76 -1.34
CA PHE A 580 -0.89 -8.16 -2.47
C PHE A 580 -0.20 -6.94 -3.05
N THR A 581 1.00 -6.63 -2.56
CA THR A 581 1.84 -5.55 -3.10
C THR A 581 2.56 -6.04 -4.35
N ILE A 582 3.20 -5.13 -5.09
CA ILE A 582 4.07 -5.49 -6.24
C ILE A 582 5.23 -6.44 -5.87
N GLY A 583 5.47 -6.68 -4.58
CA GLY A 583 6.51 -7.60 -4.09
C GLY A 583 5.99 -8.98 -3.66
N ILE A 584 4.68 -9.27 -3.82
CA ILE A 584 4.11 -10.57 -3.45
C ILE A 584 4.22 -11.56 -4.60
N THR A 585 4.63 -12.77 -4.27
CA THR A 585 4.79 -13.89 -5.21
C THR A 585 3.90 -15.06 -4.83
N LYS A 586 3.62 -15.94 -5.79
CA LYS A 586 2.85 -17.18 -5.60
C LYS A 586 3.37 -18.04 -4.45
N GLY A 587 4.68 -18.15 -4.28
CA GLY A 587 5.29 -18.89 -3.18
C GLY A 587 4.90 -18.38 -1.80
N ARG A 588 4.76 -17.06 -1.64
CA ARG A 588 4.38 -16.45 -0.36
C ARG A 588 2.93 -16.74 0.04
N TRP A 589 1.98 -16.59 -0.85
CA TRP A 589 0.59 -16.86 -0.49
C TRP A 589 0.27 -18.38 -0.44
N ASN A 590 1.01 -19.24 -1.16
CA ASN A 590 0.94 -20.68 -0.98
C ASN A 590 1.38 -21.10 0.45
N SER A 591 2.40 -20.45 1.02
CA SER A 591 2.80 -20.71 2.40
C SER A 591 1.69 -20.36 3.39
N LEU A 592 0.97 -19.25 3.17
CA LEU A 592 -0.22 -18.92 3.96
C LEU A 592 -1.30 -19.98 3.83
N LEU A 593 -1.62 -20.41 2.60
CA LEU A 593 -2.65 -21.45 2.36
C LEU A 593 -2.29 -22.76 3.08
N THR A 594 -1.05 -23.20 2.98
CA THR A 594 -0.53 -24.39 3.67
C THR A 594 -0.64 -24.26 5.19
N ALA A 595 -0.28 -23.09 5.74
CA ALA A 595 -0.39 -22.84 7.18
C ALA A 595 -1.86 -22.87 7.66
N LEU A 596 -2.80 -22.37 6.85
CA LEU A 596 -4.24 -22.45 7.17
C LEU A 596 -4.75 -23.89 7.12
N GLN A 597 -4.29 -24.71 6.19
CA GLN A 597 -4.63 -26.14 6.14
C GLN A 597 -4.08 -26.87 7.38
N GLN A 598 -2.84 -26.59 7.77
CA GLN A 598 -2.26 -27.15 8.98
C GLN A 598 -3.03 -26.72 10.24
N PHE A 599 -3.42 -25.44 10.33
CA PHE A 599 -4.27 -24.95 11.42
C PHE A 599 -5.58 -25.75 11.51
N LYS A 600 -6.24 -25.99 10.37
CA LYS A 600 -7.47 -26.78 10.32
C LYS A 600 -7.25 -28.20 10.83
N ASP A 601 -6.21 -28.88 10.37
CA ASP A 601 -5.86 -30.23 10.81
C ASP A 601 -5.61 -30.31 12.32
N ASP A 602 -4.88 -29.34 12.87
CA ASP A 602 -4.58 -29.28 14.29
C ASP A 602 -5.82 -28.92 15.13
N TYR A 603 -6.71 -28.06 14.60
CA TYR A 603 -8.00 -27.77 15.22
C TYR A 603 -8.93 -29.02 15.25
N ASP A 604 -9.06 -29.74 14.14
CA ASP A 604 -9.93 -30.90 14.03
C ASP A 604 -9.45 -32.04 14.94
N ARG A 605 -8.15 -32.17 15.14
CA ARG A 605 -7.54 -33.12 16.08
C ARG A 605 -7.49 -32.61 17.52
N ASN A 606 -7.90 -31.36 17.76
CA ASN A 606 -7.81 -30.69 19.06
C ASN A 606 -6.42 -30.82 19.70
N GLN A 607 -5.38 -30.53 18.92
CA GLN A 607 -3.99 -30.66 19.37
C GLN A 607 -3.71 -29.75 20.55
N PRO A 608 -2.87 -30.17 21.50
CA PRO A 608 -2.56 -29.34 22.67
C PRO A 608 -1.71 -28.11 22.32
N MET A 609 -1.99 -26.99 22.96
CA MET A 609 -1.37 -25.69 22.67
C MET A 609 0.15 -25.69 22.80
N TRP A 610 0.74 -26.42 23.74
CA TRP A 610 2.20 -26.53 23.89
C TRP A 610 2.90 -27.05 22.64
N ARG A 611 2.18 -27.85 21.84
CA ARG A 611 2.70 -28.41 20.58
C ARG A 611 2.54 -27.42 19.43
N ILE A 612 1.48 -26.63 19.41
CA ILE A 612 1.07 -25.78 18.30
C ILE A 612 1.72 -24.41 18.40
N LEU A 613 1.71 -23.82 19.62
CA LEU A 613 2.24 -22.50 19.93
C LEU A 613 3.20 -22.59 21.11
N PRO A 614 4.37 -23.24 20.95
CA PRO A 614 5.31 -23.47 22.04
C PRO A 614 5.86 -22.16 22.65
N GLU A 615 6.18 -21.15 21.83
CA GLU A 615 6.68 -19.87 22.32
C GLU A 615 5.62 -19.08 23.09
N PHE A 616 4.39 -19.11 22.61
CA PHE A 616 3.25 -18.51 23.30
C PHE A 616 2.99 -19.19 24.66
N CYS A 617 3.03 -20.51 24.71
CA CYS A 617 2.81 -21.27 25.93
C CYS A 617 3.93 -21.07 26.97
N GLN A 618 5.17 -20.80 26.57
CA GLN A 618 6.25 -20.44 27.51
C GLN A 618 5.90 -19.18 28.31
N LYS A 619 5.24 -18.23 27.67
CA LYS A 619 4.81 -16.96 28.31
C LYS A 619 3.46 -17.11 29.04
N HIS A 620 2.58 -17.99 28.57
CA HIS A 620 1.20 -18.15 29.02
C HIS A 620 0.89 -19.61 29.36
N ARG A 621 1.49 -20.13 30.43
CA ARG A 621 1.42 -21.54 30.85
C ARG A 621 0.02 -22.07 31.11
N ALA A 622 -0.94 -21.19 31.39
CA ALA A 622 -2.34 -21.59 31.62
C ALA A 622 -2.96 -22.30 30.42
N TYR A 623 -2.47 -22.04 29.19
CA TYR A 623 -2.97 -22.66 27.96
C TYR A 623 -2.24 -23.95 27.58
N GLU A 624 -1.12 -24.29 28.21
CA GLU A 624 -0.21 -25.35 27.78
C GLU A 624 -0.90 -26.69 27.51
N ARG A 625 -1.83 -27.09 28.37
CA ARG A 625 -2.57 -28.37 28.25
C ARG A 625 -3.92 -28.26 27.56
N MET A 626 -4.36 -27.06 27.22
CA MET A 626 -5.62 -26.82 26.52
C MET A 626 -5.49 -27.28 25.06
N GLY A 627 -6.54 -27.88 24.50
CA GLY A 627 -6.60 -28.18 23.07
C GLY A 627 -6.88 -26.92 22.27
N LEU A 628 -6.45 -26.87 21.02
CA LEU A 628 -6.67 -25.71 20.12
C LEU A 628 -8.15 -25.39 19.96
N ARG A 629 -8.97 -26.41 19.72
CA ARG A 629 -10.43 -26.26 19.63
C ARG A 629 -11.05 -25.78 20.93
N ASP A 630 -10.56 -26.29 22.08
CA ASP A 630 -11.05 -25.88 23.39
C ASP A 630 -10.73 -24.40 23.66
N LEU A 631 -9.55 -23.93 23.28
CA LEU A 631 -9.17 -22.52 23.39
C LEU A 631 -10.04 -21.65 22.48
N CYS A 632 -10.23 -22.04 21.21
CA CYS A 632 -11.11 -21.32 20.28
C CYS A 632 -12.53 -21.23 20.86
N GLN A 633 -13.07 -22.33 21.37
CA GLN A 633 -14.40 -22.37 21.98
C GLN A 633 -14.50 -21.52 23.26
N HIS A 634 -13.47 -21.49 24.07
CA HIS A 634 -13.42 -20.64 25.27
C HIS A 634 -13.54 -19.15 24.90
N VAL A 635 -12.69 -18.67 23.98
CA VAL A 635 -12.72 -17.27 23.53
C VAL A 635 -14.01 -16.94 22.78
N HIS A 636 -14.48 -17.84 21.91
CA HIS A 636 -15.74 -17.71 21.18
C HIS A 636 -16.94 -17.55 22.13
N THR A 637 -16.98 -18.35 23.19
CA THR A 637 -18.06 -18.27 24.18
C THR A 637 -18.09 -16.92 24.91
N LEU A 638 -16.90 -16.35 25.21
CA LEU A 638 -16.81 -15.02 25.80
C LEU A 638 -17.31 -13.95 24.81
N TYR A 639 -16.90 -14.02 23.54
CA TYR A 639 -17.36 -13.09 22.50
C TYR A 639 -18.89 -13.15 22.33
N ALA A 640 -19.45 -14.34 22.28
CA ALA A 640 -20.91 -14.53 22.17
C ALA A 640 -21.66 -14.03 23.42
N LYS A 641 -21.13 -14.30 24.64
CA LYS A 641 -21.72 -13.86 25.92
C LYS A 641 -21.88 -12.34 25.99
N TYR A 642 -20.91 -11.60 25.47
CA TYR A 642 -20.92 -10.12 25.47
C TYR A 642 -21.51 -9.51 24.21
N ASP A 643 -21.96 -10.32 23.25
CA ASP A 643 -22.41 -9.89 21.92
C ASP A 643 -21.43 -8.86 21.28
N ILE A 644 -20.14 -9.21 21.32
CA ILE A 644 -19.06 -8.28 20.99
C ILE A 644 -19.13 -7.78 19.54
N ALA A 645 -19.63 -8.57 18.61
CA ALA A 645 -19.79 -8.17 17.22
C ALA A 645 -20.75 -6.99 17.09
N ARG A 646 -21.86 -7.03 17.81
CA ARG A 646 -22.81 -5.94 17.88
C ARG A 646 -22.27 -4.75 18.69
N LEU A 647 -21.67 -5.02 19.84
CA LEU A 647 -21.10 -3.98 20.70
C LEU A 647 -20.04 -3.15 19.95
N THR A 648 -19.11 -3.79 19.23
CA THR A 648 -18.10 -3.10 18.44
C THR A 648 -18.69 -2.32 17.27
N THR A 649 -19.74 -2.83 16.63
CA THR A 649 -20.42 -2.11 15.57
C THR A 649 -21.15 -0.87 16.13
N ASP A 650 -21.92 -1.07 17.20
CA ASP A 650 -22.74 -0.05 17.83
C ASP A 650 -21.92 1.11 18.43
N MET A 651 -20.75 0.83 19.02
CA MET A 651 -19.90 1.88 19.59
C MET A 651 -19.42 2.87 18.52
N TYR A 652 -19.00 2.39 17.35
CA TYR A 652 -18.55 3.26 16.25
C TYR A 652 -19.69 3.97 15.54
N LEU A 653 -20.89 3.39 15.52
CA LEU A 653 -22.08 3.99 14.93
C LEU A 653 -22.86 4.87 15.93
N SER A 654 -22.48 4.86 17.21
CA SER A 654 -23.14 5.67 18.24
C SER A 654 -22.97 7.17 17.99
N ASP A 655 -23.80 7.96 18.67
CA ASP A 655 -23.68 9.41 18.61
C ASP A 655 -22.50 9.86 19.49
N LEU A 656 -21.50 10.41 18.80
CA LEU A 656 -20.29 10.97 19.42
C LEU A 656 -20.51 12.49 19.52
N THR A 657 -20.81 12.96 20.73
CA THR A 657 -21.13 14.37 20.97
C THR A 657 -19.86 15.14 21.32
N PRO A 658 -19.45 16.13 20.52
CA PRO A 658 -18.36 17.02 20.90
C PRO A 658 -18.87 18.04 21.93
N ALA A 659 -18.18 18.12 23.08
CA ALA A 659 -18.46 19.10 24.13
C ALA A 659 -17.55 20.33 24.02
N MET A 660 -16.35 20.17 23.43
CA MET A 660 -15.41 21.25 23.13
C MET A 660 -14.61 20.94 21.87
N LYS A 661 -13.92 21.95 21.33
CA LYS A 661 -13.04 21.74 20.17
C LYS A 661 -11.91 20.77 20.52
N PRO A 662 -11.47 19.92 19.58
CA PRO A 662 -10.35 19.00 19.82
C PRO A 662 -9.06 19.71 20.28
N SER A 663 -8.76 20.88 19.75
CA SER A 663 -7.62 21.72 20.18
C SER A 663 -7.74 22.19 21.62
N ASP A 664 -8.94 22.63 22.03
CA ASP A 664 -9.18 23.14 23.39
C ASP A 664 -9.09 22.01 24.43
N ALA A 665 -9.62 20.83 24.08
CA ALA A 665 -9.52 19.64 24.92
C ALA A 665 -8.06 19.18 25.07
N TYR A 666 -7.31 19.17 23.97
CA TYR A 666 -5.88 18.82 24.01
C TYR A 666 -5.05 19.83 24.81
N ALA A 667 -5.38 21.13 24.73
CA ALA A 667 -4.71 22.17 25.52
C ALA A 667 -4.80 21.93 27.02
N GLN A 668 -5.86 21.23 27.51
CA GLN A 668 -5.97 20.88 28.93
C GLN A 668 -4.83 19.97 29.40
N ILE A 669 -4.25 19.13 28.51
CA ILE A 669 -3.07 18.33 28.82
C ILE A 669 -1.86 19.24 29.09
N ALA A 670 -1.60 20.21 28.21
CA ALA A 670 -0.48 21.14 28.35
C ALA A 670 -0.60 22.00 29.61
N HIS A 671 -1.82 22.39 29.98
CA HIS A 671 -2.13 23.17 31.18
C HIS A 671 -2.24 22.32 32.44
N ARG A 672 -2.09 20.97 32.34
CA ARG A 672 -2.25 20.04 33.48
C ARG A 672 -3.64 20.12 34.13
N ASN A 673 -4.64 20.48 33.34
CA ASN A 673 -6.04 20.58 33.78
C ASN A 673 -6.80 19.31 33.41
N THR A 674 -6.22 18.17 33.72
CA THR A 674 -6.76 16.83 33.47
C THR A 674 -6.87 16.07 34.78
N GLU A 675 -7.80 15.12 34.81
CA GLU A 675 -7.88 14.12 35.87
C GLU A 675 -7.98 12.72 35.31
N ARG A 676 -7.39 11.78 36.04
CA ARG A 676 -7.39 10.36 35.67
C ARG A 676 -8.63 9.69 36.24
N VAL A 677 -9.51 9.22 35.36
CA VAL A 677 -10.83 8.68 35.69
C VAL A 677 -10.86 7.17 35.43
N PRO A 678 -11.27 6.35 36.43
CA PRO A 678 -11.44 4.90 36.19
C PRO A 678 -12.45 4.61 35.10
N VAL A 679 -12.24 3.50 34.36
CA VAL A 679 -13.16 3.07 33.28
C VAL A 679 -14.62 3.00 33.72
N ASP A 680 -14.87 2.64 34.98
CA ASP A 680 -16.23 2.52 35.51
C ASP A 680 -16.97 3.86 35.65
N ASP A 681 -16.23 4.97 35.75
CA ASP A 681 -16.76 6.33 35.98
C ASP A 681 -16.62 7.26 34.78
N LEU A 682 -16.31 6.70 33.58
CA LEU A 682 -16.04 7.50 32.38
C LEU A 682 -17.30 8.06 31.70
N GLU A 683 -18.49 7.48 31.94
CA GLU A 683 -19.71 7.94 31.26
C GLU A 683 -19.98 9.44 31.56
N GLY A 684 -20.16 10.21 30.50
CA GLY A 684 -20.37 11.67 30.59
C GLY A 684 -19.09 12.51 30.71
N ARG A 685 -17.92 11.88 30.83
CA ARG A 685 -16.63 12.59 30.91
C ARG A 685 -16.12 12.96 29.51
N ILE A 686 -15.36 14.05 29.42
CA ILE A 686 -14.77 14.55 28.18
C ILE A 686 -13.34 14.04 28.06
N THR A 687 -13.03 13.30 27.00
CA THR A 687 -11.66 12.81 26.79
C THR A 687 -10.71 13.93 26.36
N THR A 688 -9.47 13.88 26.82
CA THR A 688 -8.39 14.77 26.37
C THR A 688 -7.46 14.13 25.36
N SER A 689 -7.58 12.82 25.13
CA SER A 689 -6.73 12.04 24.26
C SER A 689 -7.54 11.22 23.26
N LEU A 690 -6.88 10.73 22.19
CA LEU A 690 -7.47 9.75 21.29
C LEU A 690 -7.64 8.43 22.01
N VAL A 691 -8.84 7.86 21.96
CA VAL A 691 -9.12 6.50 22.45
C VAL A 691 -9.23 5.58 21.24
N THR A 692 -8.26 4.68 21.07
CA THR A 692 -8.12 3.89 19.84
C THR A 692 -7.93 2.41 20.16
N PRO A 693 -8.95 1.56 19.96
CA PRO A 693 -8.79 0.11 20.09
C PRO A 693 -7.91 -0.48 18.98
N TYR A 694 -7.06 -1.42 19.33
CA TYR A 694 -6.30 -2.25 18.39
C TYR A 694 -6.66 -3.73 18.61
N PRO A 695 -7.28 -4.38 17.62
CA PRO A 695 -7.79 -3.88 16.35
C PRO A 695 -9.06 -3.00 16.49
N PRO A 696 -9.44 -2.18 15.50
CA PRO A 696 -8.84 -2.02 14.18
C PRO A 696 -7.82 -0.87 14.05
N GLY A 697 -7.46 -0.17 15.10
CA GLY A 697 -6.55 0.96 15.06
C GLY A 697 -7.19 2.28 14.58
N ILE A 698 -8.52 2.37 14.68
CA ILE A 698 -9.30 3.56 14.31
C ILE A 698 -9.75 4.25 15.59
N PRO A 699 -9.57 5.57 15.69
CA PRO A 699 -9.98 6.31 16.86
C PRO A 699 -11.49 6.22 17.13
N LEU A 700 -11.84 5.69 18.30
CA LEU A 700 -13.21 5.58 18.80
C LEU A 700 -13.68 6.93 19.32
N LEU A 701 -12.83 7.61 20.12
CA LEU A 701 -13.04 8.97 20.60
C LEU A 701 -11.86 9.86 20.25
N ILE A 702 -12.17 11.12 20.00
CA ILE A 702 -11.17 12.19 19.82
C ILE A 702 -11.25 13.20 20.97
N PRO A 703 -10.19 13.97 21.25
CA PRO A 703 -10.23 14.99 22.27
C PRO A 703 -11.45 15.90 22.15
N GLY A 704 -12.13 16.16 23.25
CA GLY A 704 -13.34 17.00 23.30
C GLY A 704 -14.65 16.26 23.15
N GLU A 705 -14.65 14.98 22.77
CA GLU A 705 -15.85 14.14 22.74
C GLU A 705 -16.15 13.53 24.12
N VAL A 706 -17.42 13.20 24.32
CA VAL A 706 -17.96 12.66 25.57
C VAL A 706 -18.02 11.14 25.51
N PHE A 707 -17.54 10.46 26.54
CA PHE A 707 -17.75 9.02 26.72
C PHE A 707 -19.23 8.70 26.87
N ASN A 708 -19.80 7.98 25.92
CA ASN A 708 -21.15 7.48 26.03
C ASN A 708 -21.18 6.05 26.62
N LYS A 709 -22.37 5.60 27.02
CA LYS A 709 -22.57 4.30 27.64
C LYS A 709 -22.03 3.14 26.79
N LYS A 710 -22.26 3.13 25.46
CA LYS A 710 -21.82 2.04 24.58
C LYS A 710 -20.30 1.90 24.54
N ILE A 711 -19.58 3.02 24.55
CA ILE A 711 -18.12 3.06 24.60
C ILE A 711 -17.64 2.54 25.94
N VAL A 712 -18.24 2.99 27.03
CA VAL A 712 -17.85 2.53 28.40
C VAL A 712 -18.12 1.02 28.55
N ASP A 713 -19.26 0.52 28.03
CA ASP A 713 -19.57 -0.92 28.05
C ASP A 713 -18.51 -1.73 27.27
N TYR A 714 -18.04 -1.22 26.13
CA TYR A 714 -16.94 -1.85 25.39
C TYR A 714 -15.61 -1.84 26.16
N LEU A 715 -15.26 -0.72 26.79
CA LEU A 715 -14.02 -0.63 27.60
C LEU A 715 -14.07 -1.58 28.80
N LYS A 716 -15.23 -1.76 29.43
CA LYS A 716 -15.44 -2.74 30.51
C LYS A 716 -15.31 -4.17 29.99
N PHE A 717 -15.87 -4.47 28.81
CA PHE A 717 -15.66 -5.75 28.16
C PHE A 717 -14.16 -6.00 27.89
N ALA A 718 -13.44 -5.03 27.31
CA ALA A 718 -12.02 -5.19 26.99
C ALA A 718 -11.19 -5.47 28.24
N ARG A 719 -11.44 -4.75 29.34
CA ARG A 719 -10.82 -5.01 30.66
C ARG A 719 -11.07 -6.45 31.13
N GLU A 720 -12.31 -6.89 31.12
CA GLU A 720 -12.70 -8.22 31.57
C GLU A 720 -12.09 -9.31 30.69
N PHE A 721 -12.11 -9.10 29.37
CA PHE A 721 -11.52 -10.03 28.41
C PHE A 721 -10.00 -10.15 28.59
N ASN A 722 -9.29 -9.04 28.77
CA ASN A 722 -7.85 -9.03 28.99
C ASN A 722 -7.45 -9.79 30.27
N LEU A 723 -8.28 -9.73 31.31
CA LEU A 723 -8.07 -10.50 32.54
C LEU A 723 -8.29 -12.02 32.35
N GLN A 724 -9.27 -12.41 31.52
CA GLN A 724 -9.64 -13.82 31.32
C GLN A 724 -8.80 -14.50 30.25
N CYS A 725 -8.30 -13.75 29.27
CA CYS A 725 -7.58 -14.26 28.11
C CYS A 725 -6.20 -13.58 27.96
N PRO A 726 -5.29 -13.72 28.92
CA PRO A 726 -3.94 -13.14 28.83
C PRO A 726 -3.21 -13.68 27.58
N GLY A 727 -2.53 -12.79 26.86
CA GLY A 727 -1.90 -13.10 25.56
C GLY A 727 -2.81 -12.89 24.33
N PHE A 728 -4.09 -12.58 24.53
CA PHE A 728 -5.06 -12.21 23.50
C PHE A 728 -5.68 -10.84 23.77
N GLU A 729 -4.98 -10.01 24.54
CA GLU A 729 -5.47 -8.71 24.99
C GLU A 729 -5.85 -7.82 23.80
N THR A 730 -6.92 -7.05 23.98
CA THR A 730 -7.22 -5.88 23.15
C THR A 730 -6.43 -4.70 23.68
N ASP A 731 -5.51 -4.19 22.91
CA ASP A 731 -4.79 -2.96 23.23
C ASP A 731 -5.65 -1.74 22.92
N ILE A 732 -5.79 -0.81 23.88
CA ILE A 732 -6.57 0.42 23.69
C ILE A 732 -5.68 1.61 23.99
N HIS A 733 -5.14 2.24 22.97
CA HIS A 733 -4.39 3.47 23.11
C HIS A 733 -5.30 4.59 23.64
N GLY A 734 -4.77 5.39 24.57
CA GLY A 734 -5.53 6.42 25.29
C GLY A 734 -6.07 5.96 26.63
N LEU A 735 -5.98 4.66 26.95
CA LEU A 735 -6.14 4.18 28.31
C LEU A 735 -4.77 4.06 28.99
N VAL A 736 -4.77 4.30 30.29
CA VAL A 736 -3.62 4.10 31.16
C VAL A 736 -3.87 2.86 32.01
N GLU A 737 -2.94 1.91 31.95
CA GLU A 737 -2.96 0.73 32.80
C GLU A 737 -2.14 1.01 34.06
N GLU A 738 -2.70 0.80 35.24
CA GLU A 738 -2.02 0.84 36.52
C GLU A 738 -2.12 -0.53 37.20
N VAL A 739 -0.99 -1.01 37.74
CA VAL A 739 -0.96 -2.26 38.47
C VAL A 739 -0.95 -1.92 39.96
N GLY A 740 -2.00 -2.33 40.66
CA GLY A 740 -2.12 -2.14 42.10
C GLY A 740 -1.11 -2.96 42.92
N VAL A 741 -0.97 -2.66 44.18
CA VAL A 741 -0.09 -3.40 45.12
C VAL A 741 -0.48 -4.88 45.24
N ASP A 742 -1.76 -5.19 44.95
CA ASP A 742 -2.31 -6.54 44.90
C ASP A 742 -2.08 -7.25 43.54
N GLY A 743 -1.35 -6.61 42.61
CA GLY A 743 -1.08 -7.13 41.26
C GLY A 743 -2.25 -7.01 40.28
N LYS A 744 -3.37 -6.41 40.70
CA LYS A 744 -4.52 -6.21 39.79
C LYS A 744 -4.30 -5.03 38.88
N LYS A 745 -4.66 -5.23 37.59
CA LYS A 745 -4.65 -4.19 36.57
C LYS A 745 -5.93 -3.37 36.63
N SER A 746 -5.79 -2.07 36.68
CA SER A 746 -6.87 -1.10 36.62
C SER A 746 -6.64 -0.19 35.39
N TYR A 747 -7.72 0.19 34.73
CA TYR A 747 -7.67 0.98 33.51
C TYR A 747 -8.34 2.34 33.72
N PHE A 748 -7.69 3.37 33.23
CA PHE A 748 -8.11 4.76 33.40
C PHE A 748 -8.03 5.50 32.07
N ALA A 749 -8.77 6.59 31.94
CA ALA A 749 -8.57 7.57 30.86
C ALA A 749 -8.32 8.97 31.45
N ASP A 750 -7.48 9.76 30.77
CA ASP A 750 -7.27 11.14 31.13
C ASP A 750 -8.39 12.01 30.52
N CYS A 751 -9.18 12.62 31.39
CA CYS A 751 -10.34 13.43 31.04
C CYS A 751 -10.11 14.89 31.42
N VAL A 752 -10.88 15.80 30.82
CA VAL A 752 -10.94 17.21 31.24
C VAL A 752 -11.40 17.25 32.69
N LYS A 753 -10.71 18.02 33.52
CA LYS A 753 -11.08 18.22 34.92
C LYS A 753 -12.38 19.03 34.97
N VAL A 754 -13.33 18.55 35.75
CA VAL A 754 -14.64 19.22 35.98
C VAL A 754 -14.53 20.25 37.07
#